data_b2bd879bc889b15ae950be6fd99192ba
#
_entry.id   b2bd879bc889b15ae950be6fd99192ba
#
_cell.length_a   1.000
_cell.length_b   1.000
_cell.length_c   1.000
_cell.angle_alpha   90.00
_cell.angle_beta   90.00
_cell.angle_gamma   90.00
#
_symmetry.space_group_name_H-M   'P 1'
#
loop_
_entity.id
_entity.type
_entity.pdbx_description
1 polymer ?
#
loop_
_entity_poly.entity_id
_entity_poly.type
_entity_poly.pdbx_seq_one_letter_code
_entity_poly.pdbx_strand_id
1 'polypeptide(L)'
;MYFQIKGFKIKRTYTMQSTFKNLLYVLRHYKLATVTNLLGLSFAFLLFMLISIHVGHEYSFDASLLNRERIFQLENKRDDGIWEANFARPQLERFIAASPYIEAAAITNNLVYSSVRFGISASEGPDARSYMEQVERITPGYTKVFGFELVAGDTDCLKRPEGTLIPESMARKLFGEENPIGKPVYLSEFAGAEGSIIYGLSFEPAYIVGGVFRDFPENTRVKNALYIPIMEKEMMENWHTGLYYCYLLMSTPESASVTTETYMADSRAFLKSFTIEDMRLRPLSDLYFGQPVRADAAPIGNKLRTNMLFFIAILIIGIALVNYINLSIALAPIRTKSITIQKVLGSSDVTLRKYLVLESLGISVVAFFLALLFLLFLNNVQWVTNMVGHPLNLYANWKIPAYTFFLVAGGGILAGLYPAFYITSFPPVMALNKSFTLSDRAKNTRKLLMGFQFVISITLIVGALFVSLQNRYIGNVDLGFNKENVLEVRLSMGAALKKGELFKARLLESPAIRDVSFSEFKFVSDESRSFIGYNYKGQHYYMSWLGVSANFPELMDVKMIAGRKFRPTDEAADNTQAVCVLSETAAREIVSGLSPEKPDDLSDLVGTSITDNDIPVRIVGIFEDVHYESLYKELRPMGLWTSAKNHYRRSVPERYAYVKIPGGNPRTAIEHIRKVTDELIPGYPADIHFFDTALEELYSKSGRQGALITALCLMAVFLSLVGVFGLVIFELQGRKKEIAVRKVHGSTVRQILWMLNSSFLRITLVCFIISIPLAYYGVHIWLRSFAYKTPIYVWVFLVALVIIMTLTVSTVTFQSYRAAMANPASKLGH
;
A
#
# COMPACT_ATOMS: atom_id res chain seq x y z
N MET A 1 55.42 -32.52 17.88
CA MET A 1 54.43 -31.71 17.13
C MET A 1 53.09 -32.41 16.86
N TYR A 2 53.05 -33.71 16.73
CA TYR A 2 51.82 -34.49 16.45
C TYR A 2 50.84 -34.62 17.63
N PHE A 3 51.30 -34.53 18.85
CA PHE A 3 50.44 -34.63 20.04
C PHE A 3 49.63 -33.35 20.38
N GLN A 4 50.11 -32.16 19.98
CA GLN A 4 49.42 -30.90 20.22
C GLN A 4 48.18 -30.73 19.33
N ILE A 5 48.21 -31.27 18.09
CA ILE A 5 47.07 -31.17 17.14
C ILE A 5 45.88 -32.05 17.56
N LYS A 6 46.13 -33.23 18.12
CA LYS A 6 45.05 -34.08 18.65
C LYS A 6 44.36 -33.48 19.90
N GLY A 7 45.14 -32.86 20.79
CA GLY A 7 44.60 -32.20 22.00
C GLY A 7 43.70 -31.02 21.67
N PHE A 8 43.99 -30.26 20.61
CA PHE A 8 43.19 -29.10 20.21
C PHE A 8 41.85 -29.52 19.52
N LYS A 9 41.88 -30.57 18.69
CA LYS A 9 40.68 -31.15 18.10
C LYS A 9 39.77 -31.83 19.14
N ILE A 10 40.32 -32.55 20.07
CA ILE A 10 39.56 -33.20 21.15
C ILE A 10 38.89 -32.15 22.05
N LYS A 11 39.58 -31.06 22.45
CA LYS A 11 39.00 -29.98 23.25
C LYS A 11 37.86 -29.27 22.50
N ARG A 12 37.98 -29.07 21.18
CA ARG A 12 36.97 -28.42 20.35
C ARG A 12 35.74 -29.30 20.18
N THR A 13 35.89 -30.58 20.01
CA THR A 13 34.80 -31.55 19.85
C THR A 13 34.03 -31.76 21.17
N TYR A 14 34.75 -31.81 22.31
CA TYR A 14 34.13 -31.91 23.64
C TYR A 14 33.32 -30.67 24.02
N THR A 15 33.79 -29.49 23.66
CA THR A 15 33.05 -28.23 23.92
C THR A 15 31.75 -28.16 23.14
N MET A 16 31.72 -28.55 21.88
CA MET A 16 30.51 -28.51 21.03
C MET A 16 29.45 -29.53 21.48
N GLN A 17 29.89 -30.77 21.80
CA GLN A 17 28.95 -31.79 22.32
C GLN A 17 28.38 -31.45 23.69
N SER A 18 29.15 -30.80 24.57
CA SER A 18 28.66 -30.38 25.90
C SER A 18 27.67 -29.24 25.78
N THR A 19 27.87 -28.28 24.83
CA THR A 19 26.95 -27.18 24.59
C THR A 19 25.61 -27.71 24.08
N PHE A 20 25.62 -28.66 23.15
CA PHE A 20 24.40 -29.26 22.61
C PHE A 20 23.64 -30.09 23.66
N LYS A 21 24.36 -30.88 24.50
CA LYS A 21 23.75 -31.59 25.61
C LYS A 21 23.15 -30.64 26.65
N ASN A 22 23.78 -29.54 26.96
CA ASN A 22 23.25 -28.53 27.86
C ASN A 22 22.03 -27.82 27.28
N LEU A 23 22.02 -27.49 25.97
CA LEU A 23 20.86 -26.95 25.29
C LEU A 23 19.66 -27.93 25.40
N LEU A 24 19.87 -29.20 25.12
CA LEU A 24 18.82 -30.23 25.27
C LEU A 24 18.36 -30.40 26.73
N TYR A 25 19.28 -30.28 27.70
CA TYR A 25 18.92 -30.33 29.11
C TYR A 25 18.02 -29.13 29.52
N VAL A 26 18.36 -27.92 29.07
CA VAL A 26 17.56 -26.73 29.31
C VAL A 26 16.17 -26.84 28.65
N LEU A 27 16.12 -27.29 27.41
CA LEU A 27 14.88 -27.56 26.68
C LEU A 27 13.96 -28.56 27.41
N ARG A 28 14.55 -29.59 28.04
CA ARG A 28 13.79 -30.62 28.74
C ARG A 28 13.38 -30.24 30.16
N HIS A 29 14.23 -29.49 30.89
CA HIS A 29 13.97 -29.11 32.29
C HIS A 29 13.12 -27.86 32.48
N TYR A 30 13.27 -26.90 31.56
CA TYR A 30 12.55 -25.59 31.62
C TYR A 30 11.57 -25.44 30.46
N LYS A 31 10.82 -26.47 30.15
CA LYS A 31 9.93 -26.59 28.97
C LYS A 31 9.11 -25.32 28.72
N LEU A 32 8.41 -24.81 29.75
CA LEU A 32 7.52 -23.66 29.60
C LEU A 32 8.30 -22.39 29.20
N ALA A 33 9.37 -22.08 29.90
CA ALA A 33 10.18 -20.90 29.64
C ALA A 33 10.86 -20.96 28.24
N THR A 34 11.36 -22.12 27.90
CA THR A 34 12.05 -22.32 26.61
C THR A 34 11.09 -22.28 25.43
N VAL A 35 9.93 -22.95 25.56
CA VAL A 35 8.89 -22.92 24.51
C VAL A 35 8.37 -21.49 24.32
N THR A 36 8.11 -20.77 25.43
CA THR A 36 7.65 -19.38 25.40
C THR A 36 8.65 -18.45 24.70
N ASN A 37 9.96 -18.60 25.02
CA ASN A 37 11.02 -17.85 24.36
C ASN A 37 11.14 -18.21 22.86
N LEU A 38 11.17 -19.50 22.58
CA LEU A 38 11.32 -20.00 21.21
C LEU A 38 10.17 -19.51 20.32
N LEU A 39 8.93 -19.67 20.77
CA LEU A 39 7.76 -19.21 20.03
C LEU A 39 7.73 -17.66 19.91
N GLY A 40 8.02 -16.95 21.00
CA GLY A 40 8.05 -15.48 20.99
C GLY A 40 9.07 -14.93 20.00
N LEU A 41 10.30 -15.46 19.99
CA LEU A 41 11.33 -15.12 19.03
C LEU A 41 10.95 -15.53 17.61
N SER A 42 10.41 -16.74 17.41
CA SER A 42 10.01 -17.22 16.09
C SER A 42 8.93 -16.34 15.46
N PHE A 43 7.91 -15.95 16.23
CA PHE A 43 6.87 -15.04 15.74
C PHE A 43 7.42 -13.64 15.44
N ALA A 44 8.31 -13.12 16.28
CA ALA A 44 8.93 -11.82 16.03
C ALA A 44 9.78 -11.82 14.76
N PHE A 45 10.57 -12.88 14.53
CA PHE A 45 11.39 -13.01 13.32
C PHE A 45 10.54 -13.23 12.07
N LEU A 46 9.46 -14.01 12.17
CA LEU A 46 8.48 -14.19 11.10
C LEU A 46 7.89 -12.85 10.66
N LEU A 47 7.39 -12.07 11.62
CA LEU A 47 6.79 -10.77 11.34
C LEU A 47 7.81 -9.79 10.75
N PHE A 48 9.02 -9.79 11.29
CA PHE A 48 10.09 -8.97 10.73
C PHE A 48 10.40 -9.34 9.28
N MET A 49 10.48 -10.64 8.95
CA MET A 49 10.70 -11.09 7.57
C MET A 49 9.52 -10.69 6.66
N LEU A 50 8.28 -10.89 7.09
CA LEU A 50 7.09 -10.48 6.32
C LEU A 50 7.09 -8.98 6.00
N ILE A 51 7.35 -8.15 7.02
CA ILE A 51 7.43 -6.70 6.83
C ILE A 51 8.61 -6.32 5.95
N SER A 52 9.77 -6.94 6.17
CA SER A 52 10.98 -6.65 5.38
C SER A 52 10.81 -7.02 3.92
N ILE A 53 10.06 -8.09 3.60
CA ILE A 53 9.68 -8.44 2.22
C ILE A 53 8.81 -7.34 1.62
N HIS A 54 7.78 -6.90 2.35
CA HIS A 54 6.90 -5.81 1.89
C HIS A 54 7.68 -4.50 1.71
N VAL A 55 8.47 -4.10 2.68
CA VAL A 55 9.31 -2.90 2.61
C VAL A 55 10.34 -3.01 1.49
N GLY A 56 10.96 -4.18 1.34
CA GLY A 56 11.90 -4.46 0.24
C GLY A 56 11.23 -4.34 -1.13
N HIS A 57 10.01 -4.82 -1.29
CA HIS A 57 9.22 -4.68 -2.50
C HIS A 57 8.92 -3.20 -2.82
N GLU A 58 8.53 -2.40 -1.83
CA GLU A 58 8.28 -0.96 -2.00
C GLU A 58 9.58 -0.20 -2.37
N TYR A 59 10.70 -0.48 -1.71
CA TYR A 59 11.98 0.19 -1.99
C TYR A 59 12.68 -0.29 -3.27
N SER A 60 12.34 -1.48 -3.76
CA SER A 60 12.88 -2.02 -5.01
C SER A 60 12.00 -1.68 -6.23
N PHE A 61 11.05 -0.74 -6.09
CA PHE A 61 10.24 -0.30 -7.22
C PHE A 61 11.14 0.26 -8.32
N ASP A 62 10.91 -0.16 -9.56
CA ASP A 62 11.72 0.12 -10.76
C ASP A 62 13.20 -0.35 -10.67
N ALA A 63 13.61 -1.11 -9.65
CA ALA A 63 14.98 -1.55 -9.50
C ALA A 63 15.40 -2.63 -10.52
N SER A 64 14.44 -3.27 -11.18
CA SER A 64 14.69 -4.25 -12.25
C SER A 64 15.08 -3.62 -13.58
N LEU A 65 14.88 -2.32 -13.76
CA LEU A 65 15.18 -1.61 -15.00
C LEU A 65 16.68 -1.34 -15.13
N LEU A 66 17.26 -1.78 -16.25
CA LEU A 66 18.71 -1.82 -16.47
C LEU A 66 19.38 -0.44 -16.39
N ASN A 67 18.70 0.60 -16.90
CA ASN A 67 19.24 1.96 -17.02
C ASN A 67 18.59 2.93 -16.00
N ARG A 68 18.07 2.41 -14.89
CA ARG A 68 17.29 3.18 -13.89
C ARG A 68 17.90 4.52 -13.52
N GLU A 69 19.22 4.60 -13.33
CA GLU A 69 19.90 5.82 -12.89
C GLU A 69 20.03 6.87 -14.00
N ARG A 70 19.85 6.45 -15.26
CA ARG A 70 19.96 7.30 -16.45
C ARG A 70 18.62 7.64 -17.09
N ILE A 71 17.52 7.08 -16.54
CA ILE A 71 16.16 7.36 -17.00
C ILE A 71 15.56 8.49 -16.20
N PHE A 72 15.01 9.48 -16.92
CA PHE A 72 14.37 10.64 -16.34
C PHE A 72 13.00 10.86 -16.97
N GLN A 73 12.03 11.30 -16.15
CA GLN A 73 10.72 11.78 -16.61
C GLN A 73 10.79 13.27 -16.87
N LEU A 74 10.30 13.70 -18.02
CA LEU A 74 10.15 15.12 -18.33
C LEU A 74 8.89 15.67 -17.67
N GLU A 75 9.02 16.77 -16.95
CA GLU A 75 7.94 17.47 -16.27
C GLU A 75 8.00 18.97 -16.58
N ASN A 76 6.84 19.62 -16.63
CA ASN A 76 6.72 21.06 -16.77
C ASN A 76 5.93 21.66 -15.61
N LYS A 77 6.19 22.92 -15.32
CA LYS A 77 5.48 23.71 -14.32
C LYS A 77 4.67 24.79 -15.03
N ARG A 78 3.36 24.78 -14.79
CA ARG A 78 2.45 25.77 -15.36
C ARG A 78 2.44 27.04 -14.54
N ASP A 79 1.80 28.07 -15.07
CA ASP A 79 1.57 29.38 -14.44
C ASP A 79 0.79 29.30 -13.11
N ASP A 80 0.02 28.23 -12.89
CA ASP A 80 -0.61 27.92 -11.62
C ASP A 80 0.36 27.36 -10.54
N GLY A 81 1.64 27.24 -10.89
CA GLY A 81 2.69 26.72 -10.01
C GLY A 81 2.71 25.21 -9.84
N ILE A 82 1.86 24.45 -10.54
CA ILE A 82 1.74 23.00 -10.42
C ILE A 82 2.60 22.30 -11.45
N TRP A 83 3.33 21.26 -10.99
CA TRP A 83 4.08 20.38 -11.88
C TRP A 83 3.16 19.37 -12.55
N GLU A 84 3.35 19.15 -13.84
CA GLU A 84 2.65 18.14 -14.63
C GLU A 84 3.61 17.39 -15.57
N ALA A 85 3.23 16.16 -15.95
CA ALA A 85 4.06 15.29 -16.77
C ALA A 85 3.55 15.14 -18.21
N ASN A 86 2.46 15.82 -18.60
CA ASN A 86 1.86 15.70 -19.92
C ASN A 86 2.30 16.84 -20.85
N PHE A 87 2.46 16.49 -22.12
CA PHE A 87 2.91 17.38 -23.17
C PHE A 87 2.16 17.14 -24.47
N ALA A 88 2.10 18.14 -25.32
CA ALA A 88 1.76 17.95 -26.72
C ALA A 88 2.92 17.27 -27.47
N ARG A 89 2.61 16.44 -28.46
CA ARG A 89 3.62 15.69 -29.21
C ARG A 89 4.71 16.59 -29.83
N PRO A 90 4.41 17.70 -30.50
CA PRO A 90 5.43 18.56 -31.09
C PRO A 90 6.36 19.20 -30.05
N GLN A 91 5.85 19.48 -28.83
CA GLN A 91 6.66 20.02 -27.74
C GLN A 91 7.74 19.02 -27.32
N LEU A 92 7.36 17.73 -27.21
CA LEU A 92 8.30 16.65 -26.87
C LEU A 92 9.36 16.46 -27.94
N GLU A 93 8.98 16.37 -29.21
CA GLU A 93 9.92 16.21 -30.33
C GLU A 93 10.91 17.36 -30.42
N ARG A 94 10.43 18.59 -30.19
CA ARG A 94 11.31 19.76 -30.10
C ARG A 94 12.31 19.68 -28.95
N PHE A 95 11.87 19.23 -27.77
CA PHE A 95 12.76 19.05 -26.62
C PHE A 95 13.80 17.96 -26.88
N ILE A 96 13.37 16.82 -27.43
CA ILE A 96 14.25 15.69 -27.75
C ILE A 96 15.31 16.08 -28.78
N ALA A 97 14.92 16.83 -29.81
CA ALA A 97 15.83 17.28 -30.85
C ALA A 97 16.86 18.35 -30.38
N ALA A 98 16.56 19.03 -29.27
CA ALA A 98 17.40 20.12 -28.78
C ALA A 98 18.65 19.65 -28.00
N SER A 99 18.76 18.38 -27.63
CA SER A 99 19.88 17.93 -26.80
C SER A 99 20.56 16.68 -27.36
N PRO A 100 21.89 16.73 -27.57
CA PRO A 100 22.66 15.55 -28.02
C PRO A 100 22.89 14.53 -26.89
N TYR A 101 22.56 14.86 -25.65
CA TYR A 101 22.73 13.98 -24.49
C TYR A 101 21.59 12.98 -24.32
N ILE A 102 20.54 13.05 -25.13
CA ILE A 102 19.40 12.14 -25.13
C ILE A 102 19.71 10.96 -26.04
N GLU A 103 19.98 9.77 -25.46
CA GLU A 103 20.27 8.56 -26.22
C GLU A 103 19.01 7.90 -26.81
N ALA A 104 17.89 7.99 -26.09
CA ALA A 104 16.60 7.50 -26.52
C ALA A 104 15.47 8.21 -25.78
N ALA A 105 14.30 8.30 -26.42
CA ALA A 105 13.10 8.85 -25.84
C ALA A 105 11.96 7.81 -25.89
N ALA A 106 11.32 7.64 -24.74
CA ALA A 106 10.16 6.79 -24.55
C ALA A 106 8.93 7.68 -24.44
N ILE A 107 8.16 7.83 -25.49
CA ILE A 107 6.91 8.56 -25.46
C ILE A 107 5.77 7.57 -25.36
N THR A 108 4.87 7.80 -24.43
CA THR A 108 3.66 7.01 -24.24
C THR A 108 2.45 7.91 -24.14
N ASN A 109 1.31 7.40 -24.54
CA ASN A 109 0.03 8.07 -24.37
C ASN A 109 -0.75 7.36 -23.28
N ASN A 110 -0.84 7.98 -22.13
CA ASN A 110 -1.42 7.38 -20.93
C ASN A 110 -2.81 7.95 -20.59
N LEU A 111 -3.39 8.76 -21.42
CA LEU A 111 -4.46 9.66 -20.99
C LEU A 111 -5.80 9.04 -20.70
N VAL A 112 -6.19 8.08 -21.44
CA VAL A 112 -7.57 7.57 -21.35
C VAL A 112 -7.57 6.08 -21.08
N TYR A 113 -6.44 5.43 -21.28
CA TYR A 113 -6.43 3.99 -21.51
C TYR A 113 -5.46 3.21 -20.61
N SER A 114 -4.56 3.85 -19.89
CA SER A 114 -3.53 3.15 -19.09
C SER A 114 -4.05 2.30 -17.94
N SER A 115 -5.23 2.61 -17.46
CA SER A 115 -5.92 1.83 -16.44
C SER A 115 -7.12 1.08 -17.00
N VAL A 116 -7.46 1.37 -18.23
CA VAL A 116 -8.58 0.75 -18.92
C VAL A 116 -8.12 -0.56 -19.53
N ARG A 117 -8.73 -1.65 -19.10
CA ARG A 117 -8.53 -2.96 -19.72
C ARG A 117 -9.36 -3.06 -20.99
N PHE A 118 -8.78 -3.64 -22.02
CA PHE A 118 -9.42 -3.89 -23.30
C PHE A 118 -9.74 -5.37 -23.41
N GLY A 119 -10.86 -5.70 -24.02
CA GLY A 119 -11.14 -7.06 -24.43
C GLY A 119 -10.19 -7.44 -25.57
N ILE A 120 -9.36 -8.45 -25.34
CA ILE A 120 -8.37 -8.94 -26.32
C ILE A 120 -8.65 -10.40 -26.62
N SER A 121 -8.66 -10.78 -27.89
CA SER A 121 -8.84 -12.15 -28.34
C SER A 121 -7.84 -12.55 -29.44
N ALA A 122 -7.55 -13.84 -29.50
CA ALA A 122 -6.72 -14.42 -30.57
C ALA A 122 -7.48 -14.74 -31.85
N SER A 123 -8.82 -14.63 -31.86
CA SER A 123 -9.68 -14.87 -33.00
C SER A 123 -10.76 -13.81 -33.11
N GLU A 124 -11.28 -13.62 -34.31
CA GLU A 124 -12.41 -12.73 -34.60
C GLU A 124 -13.72 -13.48 -34.50
N GLY A 125 -14.77 -12.81 -34.03
CA GLY A 125 -16.12 -13.30 -34.03
C GLY A 125 -16.79 -13.38 -32.66
N PRO A 126 -18.12 -13.65 -32.65
CA PRO A 126 -18.92 -13.62 -31.42
C PRO A 126 -18.55 -14.74 -30.41
N ASP A 127 -18.00 -15.84 -30.91
CA ASP A 127 -17.56 -16.97 -30.07
C ASP A 127 -16.10 -16.85 -29.62
N ALA A 128 -15.41 -15.76 -29.98
CA ALA A 128 -14.04 -15.52 -29.62
C ALA A 128 -13.89 -15.32 -28.12
N ARG A 129 -12.97 -16.07 -27.48
CA ARG A 129 -12.67 -15.92 -26.07
C ARG A 129 -11.88 -14.65 -25.86
N SER A 130 -12.52 -13.62 -25.33
CA SER A 130 -11.87 -12.35 -25.00
C SER A 130 -11.41 -12.30 -23.54
N TYR A 131 -10.25 -11.67 -23.33
CA TYR A 131 -9.67 -11.43 -22.03
C TYR A 131 -9.51 -9.93 -21.81
N MET A 132 -9.81 -9.47 -20.59
CA MET A 132 -9.61 -8.07 -20.22
C MET A 132 -8.15 -7.82 -19.86
N GLU A 133 -7.42 -7.17 -20.76
CA GLU A 133 -5.98 -6.89 -20.63
C GLU A 133 -5.68 -5.39 -20.78
N GLN A 134 -4.52 -4.98 -20.29
CA GLN A 134 -4.05 -3.61 -20.47
C GLN A 134 -3.46 -3.42 -21.87
N VAL A 135 -3.72 -2.27 -22.47
CA VAL A 135 -3.14 -1.86 -23.75
C VAL A 135 -2.47 -0.51 -23.53
N GLU A 136 -1.23 -0.39 -23.97
CA GLU A 136 -0.47 0.87 -23.92
C GLU A 136 0.05 1.24 -25.29
N ARG A 137 0.03 2.55 -25.58
CA ARG A 137 0.58 3.10 -26.80
C ARG A 137 1.96 3.67 -26.56
N ILE A 138 2.94 3.25 -27.34
CA ILE A 138 4.34 3.61 -27.16
C ILE A 138 5.03 3.95 -28.48
N THR A 139 6.08 4.79 -28.40
CA THR A 139 7.03 4.92 -29.51
C THR A 139 8.06 3.78 -29.49
N PRO A 140 8.69 3.44 -30.62
CA PRO A 140 9.73 2.40 -30.65
C PRO A 140 10.88 2.62 -29.64
N GLY A 141 11.21 3.87 -29.34
CA GLY A 141 12.24 4.21 -28.34
C GLY A 141 11.94 3.76 -26.93
N TYR A 142 10.66 3.50 -26.60
CA TYR A 142 10.23 3.02 -25.28
C TYR A 142 10.92 1.71 -24.87
N THR A 143 11.05 0.78 -25.82
CA THR A 143 11.69 -0.52 -25.58
C THR A 143 13.17 -0.38 -25.27
N LYS A 144 13.85 0.60 -25.87
CA LYS A 144 15.27 0.89 -25.60
C LYS A 144 15.47 1.56 -24.24
N VAL A 145 14.62 2.52 -23.90
CA VAL A 145 14.71 3.24 -22.63
C VAL A 145 14.53 2.28 -21.45
N PHE A 146 13.50 1.43 -21.50
CA PHE A 146 13.16 0.53 -20.40
C PHE A 146 13.81 -0.85 -20.48
N GLY A 147 14.58 -1.14 -21.56
CA GLY A 147 15.37 -2.36 -21.69
C GLY A 147 14.52 -3.62 -21.80
N PHE A 148 13.64 -3.70 -22.81
CA PHE A 148 12.78 -4.87 -23.04
C PHE A 148 13.64 -6.08 -23.46
N GLU A 149 13.51 -7.17 -22.73
CA GLU A 149 14.16 -8.45 -23.04
C GLU A 149 13.22 -9.29 -23.91
N LEU A 150 13.54 -9.43 -25.19
CA LEU A 150 12.72 -10.21 -26.11
C LEU A 150 12.96 -11.71 -25.92
N VAL A 151 11.87 -12.47 -25.88
CA VAL A 151 11.84 -13.93 -25.92
C VAL A 151 11.74 -14.43 -27.36
N ALA A 152 10.98 -13.70 -28.20
CA ALA A 152 10.82 -14.01 -29.63
C ALA A 152 10.48 -12.75 -30.42
N GLY A 153 10.79 -12.75 -31.73
CA GLY A 153 10.45 -11.64 -32.62
C GLY A 153 11.37 -10.44 -32.51
N ASP A 154 10.89 -9.25 -32.93
CA ASP A 154 11.64 -8.02 -33.00
C ASP A 154 10.81 -6.82 -32.54
N THR A 155 11.48 -5.78 -31.97
CA THR A 155 10.86 -4.50 -31.61
C THR A 155 10.55 -3.62 -32.81
N ASP A 156 11.12 -3.90 -33.98
CA ASP A 156 10.88 -3.17 -35.23
C ASP A 156 9.44 -3.30 -35.74
N CYS A 157 8.67 -4.25 -35.21
CA CYS A 157 7.23 -4.34 -35.44
C CYS A 157 6.50 -3.04 -35.08
N LEU A 158 6.95 -2.33 -34.03
CA LEU A 158 6.37 -1.05 -33.59
C LEU A 158 6.59 0.12 -34.59
N LYS A 159 7.31 -0.09 -35.67
CA LYS A 159 7.42 0.87 -36.79
C LYS A 159 6.24 0.78 -37.75
N ARG A 160 5.43 -0.27 -37.63
CA ARG A 160 4.25 -0.53 -38.49
C ARG A 160 2.98 -0.30 -37.69
N PRO A 161 1.91 0.30 -38.29
CA PRO A 161 0.67 0.61 -37.55
C PRO A 161 0.03 -0.61 -36.89
N GLU A 162 0.07 -1.75 -37.56
CA GLU A 162 -0.54 -3.00 -37.14
C GLU A 162 0.36 -3.85 -36.22
N GLY A 163 1.62 -3.41 -35.98
CA GLY A 163 2.57 -4.19 -35.16
C GLY A 163 2.32 -4.10 -33.68
N THR A 164 2.51 -5.19 -32.94
CA THR A 164 2.36 -5.19 -31.48
C THR A 164 3.41 -6.04 -30.78
N LEU A 165 3.74 -5.65 -29.54
CA LEU A 165 4.51 -6.43 -28.57
C LEU A 165 3.59 -6.92 -27.47
N ILE A 166 3.75 -8.18 -27.08
CA ILE A 166 2.99 -8.77 -25.98
C ILE A 166 3.92 -9.40 -24.93
N PRO A 167 3.54 -9.41 -23.63
CA PRO A 167 4.32 -10.12 -22.62
C PRO A 167 4.18 -11.64 -22.76
N GLU A 168 5.15 -12.38 -22.27
CA GLU A 168 5.17 -13.86 -22.32
C GLU A 168 3.92 -14.46 -21.66
N SER A 169 3.47 -13.91 -20.54
CA SER A 169 2.23 -14.35 -19.85
C SER A 169 0.99 -14.20 -20.72
N MET A 170 0.87 -13.10 -21.49
CA MET A 170 -0.25 -12.87 -22.41
C MET A 170 -0.15 -13.79 -23.62
N ALA A 171 1.06 -13.99 -24.15
CA ALA A 171 1.28 -14.93 -25.26
C ALA A 171 0.80 -16.34 -24.89
N ARG A 172 1.16 -16.84 -23.74
CA ARG A 172 0.67 -18.15 -23.24
C ARG A 172 -0.84 -18.18 -23.02
N LYS A 173 -1.41 -17.10 -22.52
CA LYS A 173 -2.86 -16.99 -22.26
C LYS A 173 -3.69 -17.01 -23.54
N LEU A 174 -3.20 -16.34 -24.61
CA LEU A 174 -3.92 -16.20 -25.88
C LEU A 174 -3.68 -17.38 -26.84
N PHE A 175 -2.44 -17.89 -26.91
CA PHE A 175 -1.98 -18.83 -27.90
C PHE A 175 -1.52 -20.18 -27.33
N GLY A 176 -1.48 -20.33 -25.98
CA GLY A 176 -0.97 -21.54 -25.35
C GLY A 176 0.53 -21.76 -25.62
N GLU A 177 0.86 -22.92 -26.16
CA GLU A 177 2.22 -23.30 -26.56
C GLU A 177 2.56 -23.00 -28.03
N GLU A 178 1.61 -22.42 -28.79
CA GLU A 178 1.83 -22.07 -30.17
C GLU A 178 2.68 -20.82 -30.33
N ASN A 179 3.48 -20.76 -31.41
CA ASN A 179 4.28 -19.56 -31.71
C ASN A 179 3.32 -18.38 -32.02
N PRO A 180 3.33 -17.31 -31.23
CA PRO A 180 2.46 -16.17 -31.42
C PRO A 180 2.91 -15.21 -32.53
N ILE A 181 4.18 -15.28 -32.97
CA ILE A 181 4.73 -14.34 -33.96
C ILE A 181 4.01 -14.45 -35.30
N GLY A 182 3.55 -13.31 -35.83
CA GLY A 182 2.79 -13.22 -37.08
C GLY A 182 1.30 -13.49 -36.94
N LYS A 183 0.82 -13.86 -35.73
CA LYS A 183 -0.62 -14.07 -35.49
C LYS A 183 -1.32 -12.76 -35.13
N PRO A 184 -2.60 -12.62 -35.56
CA PRO A 184 -3.39 -11.44 -35.20
C PRO A 184 -3.88 -11.51 -33.74
N VAL A 185 -4.02 -10.32 -33.15
CA VAL A 185 -4.67 -10.06 -31.86
C VAL A 185 -5.72 -9.00 -32.09
N TYR A 186 -6.97 -9.33 -31.77
CA TYR A 186 -8.13 -8.48 -31.99
C TYR A 186 -8.49 -7.71 -30.74
N LEU A 187 -8.76 -6.40 -30.88
CA LEU A 187 -9.28 -5.58 -29.81
C LEU A 187 -10.81 -5.51 -29.92
N SER A 188 -11.51 -6.29 -29.10
CA SER A 188 -12.99 -6.31 -29.07
C SER A 188 -13.59 -4.96 -28.63
N GLU A 189 -12.78 -4.09 -28.07
CA GLU A 189 -13.13 -2.70 -27.70
C GLU A 189 -13.59 -1.88 -28.90
N PHE A 190 -13.01 -2.13 -30.07
CA PHE A 190 -13.32 -1.42 -31.32
C PHE A 190 -14.19 -2.22 -32.26
N ALA A 191 -14.72 -3.37 -31.84
CA ALA A 191 -15.59 -4.17 -32.67
C ALA A 191 -16.78 -3.35 -33.22
N GLY A 192 -16.87 -3.25 -34.56
CA GLY A 192 -17.87 -2.45 -35.25
C GLY A 192 -17.60 -0.96 -35.34
N ALA A 193 -16.41 -0.49 -34.95
CA ALA A 193 -15.96 0.89 -35.11
C ALA A 193 -14.74 0.92 -36.05
N GLU A 194 -14.95 0.75 -37.35
CA GLU A 194 -13.86 0.84 -38.34
C GLU A 194 -13.22 2.23 -38.30
N GLY A 195 -11.88 2.29 -38.10
CA GLY A 195 -11.09 3.52 -38.10
C GLY A 195 -11.49 4.51 -37.02
N SER A 196 -11.75 4.04 -35.79
CA SER A 196 -12.13 4.92 -34.68
C SER A 196 -10.99 5.88 -34.33
N ILE A 197 -11.21 7.14 -34.61
CA ILE A 197 -10.35 8.25 -34.18
C ILE A 197 -10.91 8.77 -32.88
N ILE A 198 -10.14 8.64 -31.80
CA ILE A 198 -10.53 9.08 -30.47
C ILE A 198 -9.49 10.09 -29.98
N TYR A 199 -9.89 11.30 -29.68
CA TYR A 199 -9.00 12.42 -29.40
C TYR A 199 -7.94 12.65 -30.49
N GLY A 200 -8.25 12.34 -31.77
CA GLY A 200 -7.29 12.42 -32.86
C GLY A 200 -6.32 11.22 -32.96
N LEU A 201 -6.52 10.19 -32.15
CA LEU A 201 -5.73 8.97 -32.16
C LEU A 201 -6.45 7.88 -32.95
N SER A 202 -5.75 7.25 -33.88
CA SER A 202 -6.26 6.10 -34.66
C SER A 202 -5.92 4.77 -33.98
N PHE A 203 -6.86 3.84 -34.03
CA PHE A 203 -6.71 2.48 -33.53
C PHE A 203 -7.09 1.50 -34.64
N GLU A 204 -6.30 0.43 -34.76
CA GLU A 204 -6.58 -0.68 -35.63
C GLU A 204 -7.45 -1.71 -34.94
N PRO A 205 -8.40 -2.37 -35.65
CA PRO A 205 -9.24 -3.40 -35.06
C PRO A 205 -8.45 -4.67 -34.69
N ALA A 206 -7.34 -4.91 -35.41
CA ALA A 206 -6.43 -6.03 -35.16
C ALA A 206 -4.96 -5.60 -35.25
N TYR A 207 -4.15 -6.23 -34.44
CA TYR A 207 -2.70 -6.04 -34.43
C TYR A 207 -1.98 -7.36 -34.65
N ILE A 208 -0.85 -7.34 -35.31
CA ILE A 208 -0.04 -8.53 -35.61
C ILE A 208 1.09 -8.62 -34.61
N VAL A 209 1.19 -9.74 -33.91
CA VAL A 209 2.26 -9.98 -32.93
C VAL A 209 3.60 -10.02 -33.63
N GLY A 210 4.43 -9.02 -33.46
CA GLY A 210 5.77 -8.96 -34.05
C GLY A 210 6.87 -9.31 -33.02
N GLY A 211 6.60 -9.26 -31.72
CA GLY A 211 7.54 -9.66 -30.69
C GLY A 211 6.86 -10.04 -29.38
N VAL A 212 7.55 -10.90 -28.64
CA VAL A 212 7.17 -11.32 -27.27
C VAL A 212 8.31 -10.94 -26.35
N PHE A 213 7.98 -10.22 -25.27
CA PHE A 213 8.96 -9.82 -24.28
C PHE A 213 8.74 -10.58 -22.96
N ARG A 214 9.83 -10.72 -22.19
CA ARG A 214 9.79 -11.31 -20.85
C ARG A 214 9.02 -10.41 -19.89
N ASP A 215 8.15 -11.00 -19.08
CA ASP A 215 7.34 -10.26 -18.12
C ASP A 215 8.22 -9.45 -17.15
N PHE A 216 7.86 -8.18 -16.98
CA PHE A 216 8.43 -7.33 -15.95
C PHE A 216 7.89 -7.71 -14.57
N PRO A 217 8.66 -7.53 -13.51
CA PRO A 217 8.16 -7.67 -12.14
C PRO A 217 7.01 -6.70 -11.83
N GLU A 218 6.12 -7.09 -10.91
CA GLU A 218 4.96 -6.26 -10.53
C GLU A 218 5.34 -4.90 -9.92
N ASN A 219 6.55 -4.79 -9.33
CA ASN A 219 7.06 -3.58 -8.71
C ASN A 219 7.84 -2.69 -9.69
N THR A 220 7.28 -2.47 -10.87
CA THR A 220 7.80 -1.52 -11.86
C THR A 220 6.65 -0.73 -12.49
N ARG A 221 6.96 0.44 -13.04
CA ARG A 221 6.02 1.24 -13.82
C ARG A 221 5.75 0.70 -15.21
N VAL A 222 6.67 -0.08 -15.76
CA VAL A 222 6.47 -0.78 -17.03
C VAL A 222 5.51 -1.93 -16.81
N LYS A 223 4.39 -1.93 -17.50
CA LYS A 223 3.33 -2.90 -17.31
C LYS A 223 3.48 -4.08 -18.25
N ASN A 224 2.99 -5.24 -17.84
CA ASN A 224 2.83 -6.39 -18.71
C ASN A 224 1.56 -6.23 -19.56
N ALA A 225 1.60 -5.32 -20.53
CA ALA A 225 0.49 -4.88 -21.37
C ALA A 225 0.73 -5.27 -22.82
N LEU A 226 -0.31 -5.21 -23.64
CA LEU A 226 -0.20 -5.22 -25.09
C LEU A 226 0.27 -3.83 -25.52
N TYR A 227 1.44 -3.75 -26.16
CA TYR A 227 2.03 -2.50 -26.62
C TYR A 227 1.78 -2.28 -28.11
N ILE A 228 1.09 -1.17 -28.44
CA ILE A 228 0.81 -0.76 -29.81
C ILE A 228 1.55 0.54 -30.15
N PRO A 229 1.88 0.78 -31.42
CA PRO A 229 2.71 1.89 -31.79
C PRO A 229 2.00 3.25 -31.75
N ILE A 230 2.74 4.27 -31.39
CA ILE A 230 2.44 5.66 -31.70
C ILE A 230 3.18 6.00 -32.99
N MET A 231 2.44 6.33 -34.05
CA MET A 231 3.04 6.62 -35.33
C MET A 231 3.80 7.94 -35.36
N GLU A 232 4.82 8.05 -36.18
CA GLU A 232 5.72 9.20 -36.24
C GLU A 232 4.99 10.51 -36.52
N LYS A 233 4.01 10.51 -37.40
CA LYS A 233 3.25 11.72 -37.80
C LYS A 233 2.04 12.00 -36.91
N GLU A 234 1.77 11.14 -35.94
CA GLU A 234 0.57 11.25 -35.11
C GLU A 234 0.64 12.50 -34.24
N MET A 235 -0.40 13.34 -34.32
CA MET A 235 -0.57 14.57 -33.55
C MET A 235 0.57 15.59 -33.68
N MET A 236 1.41 15.50 -34.71
CA MET A 236 2.56 16.42 -34.91
C MET A 236 2.16 17.86 -35.22
N GLU A 237 0.93 18.11 -35.61
CA GLU A 237 0.39 19.46 -35.87
C GLU A 237 -0.33 20.05 -34.65
N ASN A 238 -0.60 19.23 -33.63
CA ASN A 238 -1.35 19.65 -32.45
C ASN A 238 -0.42 20.07 -31.30
N TRP A 239 -0.24 21.36 -31.13
CA TRP A 239 0.64 21.97 -30.12
C TRP A 239 -0.02 22.14 -28.73
N HIS A 240 -1.33 21.99 -28.62
CA HIS A 240 -2.09 22.36 -27.43
C HIS A 240 -2.62 21.16 -26.65
N THR A 241 -2.76 19.99 -27.28
CA THR A 241 -3.31 18.83 -26.60
C THR A 241 -2.23 18.03 -25.89
N GLY A 242 -2.12 18.17 -24.59
CA GLY A 242 -1.17 17.46 -23.73
C GLY A 242 -1.61 16.03 -23.47
N LEU A 243 -1.33 15.10 -24.39
CA LEU A 243 -1.72 13.69 -24.30
C LEU A 243 -0.55 12.73 -24.00
N TYR A 244 0.67 13.21 -24.01
CA TYR A 244 1.85 12.35 -24.02
C TYR A 244 2.75 12.56 -22.82
N TYR A 245 3.34 11.45 -22.35
CA TYR A 245 4.37 11.43 -21.33
C TYR A 245 5.69 11.05 -21.98
N CYS A 246 6.78 11.54 -21.43
CA CYS A 246 8.09 11.27 -21.96
C CYS A 246 9.07 10.86 -20.86
N TYR A 247 9.71 9.72 -21.10
CA TYR A 247 10.89 9.29 -20.35
C TYR A 247 12.09 9.34 -21.27
N LEU A 248 13.19 9.85 -20.76
CA LEU A 248 14.41 10.05 -21.52
C LEU A 248 15.54 9.20 -20.94
N LEU A 249 16.25 8.50 -21.80
CA LEU A 249 17.49 7.86 -21.46
C LEU A 249 18.61 8.83 -21.74
N MET A 250 19.23 9.34 -20.69
CA MET A 250 20.33 10.27 -20.77
C MET A 250 21.69 9.55 -20.91
N SER A 251 22.66 10.18 -21.58
CA SER A 251 24.03 9.66 -21.70
C SER A 251 24.70 9.53 -20.34
N THR A 252 24.52 10.51 -19.46
CA THR A 252 24.92 10.49 -18.05
C THR A 252 23.84 11.11 -17.18
N PRO A 253 23.76 10.78 -15.88
CA PRO A 253 22.79 11.42 -14.99
C PRO A 253 22.95 12.95 -14.90
N GLU A 254 24.19 13.45 -14.94
CA GLU A 254 24.49 14.87 -14.82
C GLU A 254 24.04 15.67 -16.04
N SER A 255 23.95 15.03 -17.21
CA SER A 255 23.52 15.70 -18.45
C SER A 255 22.03 16.13 -18.42
N ALA A 256 21.24 15.61 -17.47
CA ALA A 256 19.83 15.94 -17.34
C ALA A 256 19.60 17.42 -16.96
N SER A 257 20.35 17.94 -15.98
CA SER A 257 20.27 19.36 -15.58
C SER A 257 20.74 20.28 -16.69
N VAL A 258 21.87 19.95 -17.32
CA VAL A 258 22.42 20.72 -18.44
C VAL A 258 21.40 20.81 -19.60
N THR A 259 20.76 19.70 -19.94
CA THR A 259 19.74 19.67 -21.01
C THR A 259 18.57 20.59 -20.70
N THR A 260 18.02 20.52 -19.49
CA THR A 260 16.86 21.37 -19.12
C THR A 260 17.22 22.83 -19.02
N GLU A 261 18.36 23.18 -18.41
CA GLU A 261 18.83 24.58 -18.29
C GLU A 261 19.07 25.21 -19.66
N THR A 262 19.76 24.51 -20.56
CA THR A 262 20.01 24.97 -21.91
C THR A 262 18.71 25.18 -22.69
N TYR A 263 17.82 24.16 -22.65
CA TYR A 263 16.54 24.28 -23.37
C TYR A 263 15.66 25.42 -22.83
N MET A 264 15.62 25.60 -21.53
CA MET A 264 14.88 26.70 -20.90
C MET A 264 15.42 28.08 -21.29
N ALA A 265 16.75 28.22 -21.37
CA ALA A 265 17.38 29.44 -21.79
C ALA A 265 17.04 29.80 -23.27
N ASP A 266 17.16 28.81 -24.15
CA ASP A 266 16.96 28.98 -25.60
C ASP A 266 15.49 29.08 -26.01
N SER A 267 14.58 28.49 -25.26
CA SER A 267 13.18 28.35 -25.63
C SER A 267 12.20 29.14 -24.74
N ARG A 268 12.69 30.08 -23.93
CA ARG A 268 11.86 30.78 -22.93
C ARG A 268 10.61 31.45 -23.50
N ALA A 269 10.75 32.17 -24.65
CA ALA A 269 9.61 32.81 -25.31
C ALA A 269 8.58 31.83 -25.83
N PHE A 270 9.06 30.71 -26.38
CA PHE A 270 8.22 29.60 -26.84
C PHE A 270 7.48 28.95 -25.69
N LEU A 271 8.15 28.61 -24.60
CA LEU A 271 7.55 27.97 -23.43
C LEU A 271 6.47 28.85 -22.79
N LYS A 272 6.70 30.12 -22.71
CA LYS A 272 5.73 31.11 -22.18
C LYS A 272 4.45 31.18 -23.01
N SER A 273 4.51 30.93 -24.35
CA SER A 273 3.29 30.90 -25.19
C SER A 273 2.38 29.70 -24.86
N PHE A 274 2.89 28.69 -24.15
CA PHE A 274 2.13 27.53 -23.65
C PHE A 274 1.94 27.55 -22.14
N THR A 275 2.13 28.71 -21.48
CA THR A 275 2.01 28.90 -20.03
C THR A 275 2.97 28.00 -19.21
N ILE A 276 4.09 27.57 -19.80
CA ILE A 276 5.12 26.79 -19.13
C ILE A 276 6.16 27.77 -18.53
N GLU A 277 6.24 27.79 -17.20
CA GLU A 277 7.18 28.61 -16.46
C GLU A 277 8.53 27.93 -16.23
N ASP A 278 8.51 26.62 -16.02
CA ASP A 278 9.70 25.85 -15.71
C ASP A 278 9.60 24.42 -16.25
N MET A 279 10.75 23.77 -16.44
CA MET A 279 10.85 22.36 -16.85
C MET A 279 11.91 21.65 -16.04
N ARG A 280 11.72 20.37 -15.79
CA ARG A 280 12.73 19.53 -15.13
C ARG A 280 12.74 18.12 -15.66
N LEU A 281 13.89 17.47 -15.53
CA LEU A 281 14.06 16.04 -15.68
C LEU A 281 14.17 15.41 -14.30
N ARG A 282 13.13 14.68 -13.89
CA ARG A 282 13.10 14.01 -12.58
C ARG A 282 13.62 12.60 -12.72
N PRO A 283 14.62 12.17 -11.90
CA PRO A 283 15.16 10.82 -11.92
C PRO A 283 14.08 9.78 -11.67
N LEU A 284 14.16 8.64 -12.38
CA LEU A 284 13.23 7.54 -12.22
C LEU A 284 13.18 7.02 -10.77
N SER A 285 14.32 7.02 -10.07
CA SER A 285 14.45 6.63 -8.66
C SER A 285 13.58 7.45 -7.71
N ASP A 286 13.29 8.69 -8.07
CA ASP A 286 12.60 9.66 -7.22
C ASP A 286 11.10 9.75 -7.50
N LEU A 287 10.64 9.06 -8.55
CA LEU A 287 9.23 9.13 -8.96
C LEU A 287 8.32 8.40 -7.99
N TYR A 288 8.69 7.17 -7.60
CA TYR A 288 7.80 6.30 -6.79
C TYR A 288 7.48 6.87 -5.41
N PHE A 289 8.48 7.40 -4.70
CA PHE A 289 8.30 8.02 -3.38
C PHE A 289 8.26 9.56 -3.43
N GLY A 290 8.25 10.11 -4.62
CA GLY A 290 8.22 11.54 -4.84
C GLY A 290 6.85 12.17 -4.65
N GLN A 291 6.81 13.47 -4.81
CA GLN A 291 5.54 14.22 -4.84
C GLN A 291 4.76 13.86 -6.12
N PRO A 292 3.45 13.61 -6.02
CA PRO A 292 2.63 13.40 -7.20
C PRO A 292 2.63 14.65 -8.06
N VAL A 293 2.72 14.47 -9.38
CA VAL A 293 2.54 15.54 -10.35
C VAL A 293 1.19 15.38 -11.03
N ARG A 294 0.64 16.47 -11.54
CA ARG A 294 -0.62 16.45 -12.30
C ARG A 294 -0.45 15.57 -13.53
N ALA A 295 -1.52 14.84 -13.86
CA ALA A 295 -1.60 13.98 -15.02
C ALA A 295 -0.64 12.74 -15.01
N ASP A 296 0.13 12.48 -13.96
CA ASP A 296 0.91 11.24 -13.85
C ASP A 296 0.04 10.13 -13.22
N ALA A 297 -0.25 9.10 -14.01
CA ALA A 297 -1.01 7.92 -13.57
C ALA A 297 -0.12 6.79 -13.01
N ALA A 298 1.20 7.00 -12.93
CA ALA A 298 2.12 6.00 -12.41
C ALA A 298 1.87 5.71 -10.92
N PRO A 299 2.10 4.46 -10.47
CA PRO A 299 1.94 4.12 -9.06
C PRO A 299 2.85 4.96 -8.16
N ILE A 300 2.28 5.48 -7.07
CA ILE A 300 3.01 6.27 -6.06
C ILE A 300 3.01 5.52 -4.73
N GLY A 301 4.20 5.36 -4.15
CA GLY A 301 4.41 4.80 -2.83
C GLY A 301 4.35 5.87 -1.74
N ASN A 302 4.12 5.45 -0.51
CA ASN A 302 4.18 6.36 0.64
C ASN A 302 5.39 6.02 1.51
N LYS A 303 6.49 6.77 1.32
CA LYS A 303 7.75 6.57 2.03
C LYS A 303 7.60 6.60 3.55
N LEU A 304 6.76 7.50 4.07
CA LEU A 304 6.52 7.63 5.50
C LEU A 304 5.87 6.35 6.06
N ARG A 305 4.83 5.85 5.42
CA ARG A 305 4.13 4.62 5.85
C ARG A 305 5.05 3.40 5.77
N THR A 306 5.82 3.27 4.70
CA THR A 306 6.78 2.18 4.51
C THR A 306 7.84 2.18 5.60
N ASN A 307 8.39 3.37 5.94
CA ASN A 307 9.35 3.53 7.03
C ASN A 307 8.75 3.22 8.41
N MET A 308 7.50 3.63 8.65
CA MET A 308 6.80 3.32 9.91
C MET A 308 6.62 1.81 10.09
N LEU A 309 6.23 1.08 9.04
CA LEU A 309 6.13 -0.37 9.08
C LEU A 309 7.46 -1.02 9.45
N PHE A 310 8.55 -0.59 8.81
CA PHE A 310 9.89 -1.10 9.11
C PHE A 310 10.33 -0.80 10.55
N PHE A 311 10.04 0.41 11.04
CA PHE A 311 10.32 0.79 12.42
C PHE A 311 9.53 -0.08 13.42
N ILE A 312 8.25 -0.36 13.17
CA ILE A 312 7.43 -1.26 13.98
C ILE A 312 8.05 -2.67 13.99
N ALA A 313 8.53 -3.16 12.86
CA ALA A 313 9.19 -4.46 12.77
C ALA A 313 10.45 -4.55 13.65
N ILE A 314 11.25 -3.49 13.67
CA ILE A 314 12.44 -3.39 14.56
C ILE A 314 12.00 -3.37 16.04
N LEU A 315 10.95 -2.62 16.38
CA LEU A 315 10.42 -2.60 17.74
C LEU A 315 9.93 -3.97 18.21
N ILE A 316 9.29 -4.75 17.32
CA ILE A 316 8.84 -6.12 17.62
C ILE A 316 10.04 -7.03 17.96
N ILE A 317 11.12 -6.97 17.18
CA ILE A 317 12.36 -7.70 17.51
C ILE A 317 12.90 -7.23 18.86
N GLY A 318 12.92 -5.92 19.10
CA GLY A 318 13.36 -5.35 20.38
C GLY A 318 12.56 -5.91 21.57
N ILE A 319 11.23 -5.96 21.46
CA ILE A 319 10.37 -6.57 22.48
C ILE A 319 10.71 -8.06 22.69
N ALA A 320 10.91 -8.82 21.63
CA ALA A 320 11.23 -10.23 21.71
C ALA A 320 12.59 -10.49 22.38
N LEU A 321 13.60 -9.70 22.04
CA LEU A 321 14.92 -9.78 22.68
C LEU A 321 14.86 -9.37 24.16
N VAL A 322 14.12 -8.31 24.48
CA VAL A 322 13.88 -7.90 25.88
C VAL A 322 13.17 -9.00 26.66
N ASN A 323 12.17 -9.65 26.08
CA ASN A 323 11.51 -10.81 26.68
C ASN A 323 12.48 -11.94 26.95
N TYR A 324 13.34 -12.25 26.00
CA TYR A 324 14.38 -13.25 26.15
C TYR A 324 15.32 -12.91 27.32
N ILE A 325 15.80 -11.67 27.40
CA ILE A 325 16.68 -11.18 28.48
C ILE A 325 15.96 -11.31 29.84
N ASN A 326 14.73 -10.82 29.93
CA ASN A 326 13.93 -10.84 31.13
C ASN A 326 13.74 -12.27 31.68
N LEU A 327 13.42 -13.20 30.79
CA LEU A 327 13.21 -14.60 31.17
C LEU A 327 14.53 -15.30 31.52
N SER A 328 15.62 -14.98 30.84
CA SER A 328 16.96 -15.50 31.14
C SER A 328 17.46 -15.04 32.54
N ILE A 329 17.22 -13.76 32.89
CA ILE A 329 17.52 -13.24 34.24
C ILE A 329 16.61 -13.91 35.28
N ALA A 330 15.37 -14.14 34.96
CA ALA A 330 14.43 -14.79 35.87
C ALA A 330 14.87 -16.23 36.22
N LEU A 331 15.49 -16.92 35.26
CA LEU A 331 16.07 -18.28 35.46
C LEU A 331 17.43 -18.26 36.21
N ALA A 332 18.07 -17.09 36.40
CA ALA A 332 19.38 -17.01 36.98
C ALA A 332 19.54 -17.69 38.36
N PRO A 333 18.58 -17.57 39.33
CA PRO A 333 18.72 -18.24 40.63
C PRO A 333 18.87 -19.74 40.52
N ILE A 334 18.20 -20.35 39.59
CA ILE A 334 18.20 -21.82 39.38
C ILE A 334 19.48 -22.22 38.63
N ARG A 335 19.90 -21.44 37.67
CA ARG A 335 21.11 -21.70 36.87
C ARG A 335 22.41 -21.45 37.64
N THR A 336 22.39 -20.49 38.55
CA THR A 336 23.58 -20.15 39.35
C THR A 336 24.11 -21.37 40.12
N LYS A 337 23.25 -22.24 40.65
CA LYS A 337 23.68 -23.45 41.36
C LYS A 337 24.55 -24.38 40.46
N SER A 338 24.10 -24.63 39.24
CA SER A 338 24.81 -25.47 38.26
C SER A 338 26.14 -24.82 37.83
N ILE A 339 26.12 -23.50 37.57
CA ILE A 339 27.29 -22.73 37.16
C ILE A 339 28.32 -22.63 38.27
N THR A 340 27.88 -22.46 39.52
CA THR A 340 28.77 -22.46 40.68
C THR A 340 29.48 -23.79 40.86
N ILE A 341 28.78 -24.93 40.68
CA ILE A 341 29.41 -26.25 40.71
C ILE A 341 30.50 -26.35 39.65
N GLN A 342 30.23 -25.84 38.41
CA GLN A 342 31.23 -25.83 37.34
C GLN A 342 32.43 -24.93 37.66
N LYS A 343 32.23 -23.77 38.36
CA LYS A 343 33.32 -22.91 38.84
C LYS A 343 34.20 -23.62 39.86
N VAL A 344 33.57 -24.27 40.86
CA VAL A 344 34.28 -25.04 41.88
C VAL A 344 35.08 -26.19 41.25
N LEU A 345 34.60 -26.76 40.19
CA LEU A 345 35.30 -27.80 39.39
C LEU A 345 36.37 -27.23 38.42
N GLY A 346 36.65 -25.91 38.50
CA GLY A 346 37.78 -25.26 37.79
C GLY A 346 37.40 -24.59 36.44
N SER A 347 36.09 -24.44 36.08
CA SER A 347 35.74 -23.72 34.88
C SER A 347 35.96 -22.20 35.05
N SER A 348 36.63 -21.56 34.08
CA SER A 348 36.81 -20.11 34.08
C SER A 348 35.54 -19.34 33.75
N ASP A 349 35.42 -18.12 34.29
CA ASP A 349 34.25 -17.24 34.02
C ASP A 349 34.08 -16.96 32.51
N VAL A 350 35.18 -16.84 31.75
CA VAL A 350 35.14 -16.60 30.31
C VAL A 350 34.53 -17.79 29.58
N THR A 351 34.89 -19.00 30.00
CA THR A 351 34.35 -20.24 29.40
C THR A 351 32.85 -20.33 29.66
N LEU A 352 32.39 -20.04 30.88
CA LEU A 352 30.99 -20.06 31.27
C LEU A 352 30.16 -19.00 30.54
N ARG A 353 30.72 -17.79 30.38
CA ARG A 353 30.07 -16.71 29.58
C ARG A 353 29.91 -17.12 28.13
N LYS A 354 30.96 -17.66 27.51
CA LYS A 354 30.88 -18.17 26.12
C LYS A 354 29.77 -19.23 25.98
N TYR A 355 29.65 -20.12 26.97
CA TYR A 355 28.57 -21.11 26.95
C TYR A 355 27.18 -20.50 26.97
N LEU A 356 26.93 -19.54 27.86
CA LEU A 356 25.64 -18.88 27.96
C LEU A 356 25.28 -18.08 26.72
N VAL A 357 26.27 -17.40 26.11
CA VAL A 357 26.08 -16.66 24.85
C VAL A 357 25.81 -17.61 23.69
N LEU A 358 26.55 -18.74 23.60
CA LEU A 358 26.32 -19.77 22.58
C LEU A 358 24.94 -20.43 22.72
N GLU A 359 24.46 -20.62 23.95
CA GLU A 359 23.11 -21.11 24.21
C GLU A 359 22.06 -20.13 23.69
N SER A 360 22.21 -18.82 23.96
CA SER A 360 21.31 -17.78 23.47
C SER A 360 21.31 -17.72 21.96
N LEU A 361 22.47 -17.78 21.34
CA LEU A 361 22.63 -17.85 19.88
C LEU A 361 21.91 -19.08 19.31
N GLY A 362 22.11 -20.25 19.94
CA GLY A 362 21.47 -21.51 19.53
C GLY A 362 19.94 -21.43 19.55
N ILE A 363 19.37 -20.87 20.63
CA ILE A 363 17.91 -20.65 20.72
C ILE A 363 17.43 -19.69 19.64
N SER A 364 18.14 -18.59 19.40
CA SER A 364 17.79 -17.60 18.38
C SER A 364 17.86 -18.20 16.97
N VAL A 365 18.87 -19.01 16.67
CA VAL A 365 19.01 -19.71 15.38
C VAL A 365 17.87 -20.73 15.17
N VAL A 366 17.53 -21.50 16.19
CA VAL A 366 16.37 -22.43 16.12
C VAL A 366 15.08 -21.65 15.89
N ALA A 367 14.88 -20.54 16.59
CA ALA A 367 13.72 -19.66 16.41
C ALA A 367 13.65 -19.09 14.97
N PHE A 368 14.81 -18.74 14.40
CA PHE A 368 14.87 -18.27 12.99
C PHE A 368 14.44 -19.36 12.02
N PHE A 369 14.92 -20.59 12.16
CA PHE A 369 14.52 -21.69 11.26
C PHE A 369 13.02 -22.03 11.42
N LEU A 370 12.46 -21.94 12.63
CA LEU A 370 11.04 -22.08 12.83
C LEU A 370 10.27 -20.93 12.16
N ALA A 371 10.74 -19.71 12.28
CA ALA A 371 10.16 -18.55 11.60
C ALA A 371 10.19 -18.71 10.08
N LEU A 372 11.28 -19.21 9.54
CA LEU A 372 11.41 -19.51 8.10
C LEU A 372 10.45 -20.61 7.65
N LEU A 373 10.28 -21.65 8.45
CA LEU A 373 9.30 -22.72 8.19
C LEU A 373 7.87 -22.17 8.18
N PHE A 374 7.51 -21.32 9.16
CA PHE A 374 6.22 -20.64 9.17
C PHE A 374 6.03 -19.72 7.96
N LEU A 375 7.06 -19.00 7.56
CA LEU A 375 7.01 -18.14 6.39
C LEU A 375 6.74 -18.92 5.10
N LEU A 376 7.40 -20.09 4.92
CA LEU A 376 7.15 -21.01 3.82
C LEU A 376 5.71 -21.52 3.80
N PHE A 377 5.15 -21.84 4.98
CA PHE A 377 3.76 -22.24 5.10
C PHE A 377 2.80 -21.09 4.73
N LEU A 378 3.05 -19.88 5.23
CA LEU A 378 2.21 -18.71 5.00
C LEU A 378 2.23 -18.24 3.53
N ASN A 379 3.28 -18.54 2.78
CA ASN A 379 3.35 -18.25 1.34
C ASN A 379 2.20 -18.90 0.54
N ASN A 380 1.69 -20.05 1.02
CA ASN A 380 0.57 -20.75 0.40
C ASN A 380 -0.81 -20.31 0.92
N VAL A 381 -0.85 -19.39 1.88
CA VAL A 381 -2.09 -18.88 2.47
C VAL A 381 -2.53 -17.60 1.77
N GLN A 382 -3.51 -17.71 0.90
CA GLN A 382 -3.97 -16.60 0.04
C GLN A 382 -4.40 -15.35 0.83
N TRP A 383 -4.97 -15.51 2.02
CA TRP A 383 -5.32 -14.38 2.88
C TRP A 383 -4.08 -13.56 3.29
N VAL A 384 -2.95 -14.22 3.57
CA VAL A 384 -1.69 -13.52 3.94
C VAL A 384 -1.09 -12.81 2.74
N THR A 385 -1.02 -13.46 1.57
CA THR A 385 -0.53 -12.85 0.34
C THR A 385 -1.39 -11.66 -0.08
N ASN A 386 -2.71 -11.77 0.03
CA ASN A 386 -3.63 -10.66 -0.21
C ASN A 386 -3.41 -9.50 0.77
N MET A 387 -3.14 -9.79 2.04
CA MET A 387 -2.88 -8.78 3.07
C MET A 387 -1.54 -8.07 2.85
N VAL A 388 -0.50 -8.78 2.42
CA VAL A 388 0.81 -8.23 2.06
C VAL A 388 0.75 -7.48 0.74
N GLY A 389 -0.15 -7.89 -0.17
CA GLY A 389 -0.41 -7.25 -1.46
C GLY A 389 0.46 -7.74 -2.61
N HIS A 390 1.35 -8.69 -2.38
CA HIS A 390 2.19 -9.33 -3.40
C HIS A 390 2.63 -10.73 -2.93
N PRO A 391 3.04 -11.62 -3.86
CA PRO A 391 3.53 -12.96 -3.51
C PRO A 391 4.79 -12.90 -2.64
N LEU A 392 4.86 -13.77 -1.62
CA LEU A 392 6.02 -13.92 -0.73
C LEU A 392 7.12 -14.77 -1.41
N ASN A 393 7.61 -14.36 -2.57
CA ASN A 393 8.61 -15.13 -3.31
C ASN A 393 9.97 -15.10 -2.59
N LEU A 394 10.26 -16.17 -1.82
CA LEU A 394 11.51 -16.29 -1.06
C LEU A 394 12.75 -16.44 -1.94
N TYR A 395 12.61 -17.03 -3.13
CA TYR A 395 13.75 -17.15 -4.05
C TYR A 395 14.18 -15.79 -4.58
N ALA A 396 13.22 -14.98 -4.99
CA ALA A 396 13.50 -13.62 -5.43
C ALA A 396 14.02 -12.73 -4.27
N ASN A 397 13.52 -12.96 -3.05
CA ASN A 397 13.84 -12.18 -1.86
C ASN A 397 14.85 -12.85 -0.91
N TRP A 398 15.71 -13.78 -1.40
CA TRP A 398 16.65 -14.55 -0.57
C TRP A 398 17.57 -13.70 0.33
N LYS A 399 17.83 -12.47 -0.06
CA LYS A 399 18.64 -11.52 0.73
C LYS A 399 17.98 -11.18 2.07
N ILE A 400 16.63 -11.16 2.14
CA ILE A 400 15.91 -10.78 3.37
C ILE A 400 16.08 -11.85 4.46
N PRO A 401 15.83 -13.16 4.22
CA PRO A 401 16.18 -14.19 5.18
C PRO A 401 17.66 -14.17 5.58
N ALA A 402 18.57 -13.90 4.64
CA ALA A 402 20.00 -13.81 4.94
C ALA A 402 20.31 -12.66 5.90
N TYR A 403 19.85 -11.43 5.61
CA TYR A 403 20.01 -10.30 6.53
C TYR A 403 19.35 -10.54 7.88
N THR A 404 18.16 -11.14 7.89
CA THR A 404 17.45 -11.50 9.13
C THR A 404 18.25 -12.49 9.94
N PHE A 405 18.90 -13.47 9.31
CA PHE A 405 19.77 -14.43 10.00
C PHE A 405 20.92 -13.71 10.75
N PHE A 406 21.61 -12.79 10.09
CA PHE A 406 22.70 -12.04 10.74
C PHE A 406 22.19 -11.14 11.87
N LEU A 407 21.05 -10.50 11.67
CA LEU A 407 20.40 -9.69 12.70
C LEU A 407 19.98 -10.53 13.91
N VAL A 408 19.42 -11.72 13.68
CA VAL A 408 19.01 -12.68 14.73
C VAL A 408 20.24 -13.23 15.45
N ALA A 409 21.30 -13.57 14.73
CA ALA A 409 22.53 -14.04 15.35
C ALA A 409 23.18 -12.94 16.21
N GLY A 410 23.27 -11.71 15.71
CA GLY A 410 23.75 -10.57 16.47
C GLY A 410 22.89 -10.24 17.69
N GLY A 411 21.55 -10.22 17.50
CA GLY A 411 20.58 -10.05 18.56
C GLY A 411 20.66 -11.13 19.64
N GLY A 412 20.79 -12.38 19.25
CA GLY A 412 20.96 -13.52 20.15
C GLY A 412 22.23 -13.42 20.99
N ILE A 413 23.34 -12.97 20.38
CA ILE A 413 24.59 -12.69 21.11
C ILE A 413 24.37 -11.55 22.12
N LEU A 414 23.83 -10.42 21.68
CA LEU A 414 23.59 -9.25 22.56
C LEU A 414 22.64 -9.60 23.72
N ALA A 415 21.56 -10.31 23.42
CA ALA A 415 20.60 -10.74 24.43
C ALA A 415 21.18 -11.75 25.43
N GLY A 416 22.16 -12.56 25.01
CA GLY A 416 22.88 -13.50 25.84
C GLY A 416 23.98 -12.90 26.71
N LEU A 417 24.56 -11.76 26.30
CA LEU A 417 25.66 -11.12 27.01
C LEU A 417 25.28 -10.71 28.46
N TYR A 418 24.18 -9.97 28.61
CA TYR A 418 23.77 -9.47 29.93
C TYR A 418 23.51 -10.60 30.93
N PRO A 419 22.67 -11.64 30.62
CA PRO A 419 22.52 -12.80 31.51
C PRO A 419 23.82 -13.53 31.78
N ALA A 420 24.72 -13.67 30.79
CA ALA A 420 25.98 -14.35 30.94
C ALA A 420 26.89 -13.64 31.96
N PHE A 421 27.06 -12.35 31.85
CA PHE A 421 27.81 -11.56 32.83
C PHE A 421 27.15 -11.58 34.19
N TYR A 422 25.84 -11.45 34.27
CA TYR A 422 25.10 -11.43 35.54
C TYR A 422 25.20 -12.76 36.27
N ILE A 423 24.99 -13.90 35.62
CA ILE A 423 24.99 -15.21 36.25
C ILE A 423 26.42 -15.61 36.71
N THR A 424 27.43 -15.25 35.94
CA THR A 424 28.83 -15.57 36.28
C THR A 424 29.48 -14.64 37.32
N SER A 425 28.85 -13.50 37.67
CA SER A 425 29.40 -12.58 38.66
C SER A 425 29.24 -13.05 40.11
N PHE A 426 28.46 -14.07 40.38
CA PHE A 426 28.22 -14.56 41.74
C PHE A 426 29.40 -15.40 42.27
N PRO A 427 29.90 -15.08 43.52
CA PRO A 427 30.93 -15.87 44.15
C PRO A 427 30.38 -17.25 44.56
N PRO A 428 31.22 -18.32 44.53
CA PRO A 428 30.79 -19.69 44.82
C PRO A 428 30.16 -19.89 46.20
N VAL A 429 30.63 -19.16 47.21
CA VAL A 429 30.16 -19.26 48.59
C VAL A 429 28.69 -18.87 48.75
N MET A 430 28.19 -17.89 47.98
CA MET A 430 26.78 -17.46 48.02
C MET A 430 25.78 -18.51 47.47
N ALA A 431 26.22 -19.36 46.57
CA ALA A 431 25.32 -20.35 45.95
C ALA A 431 25.16 -21.62 46.82
N LEU A 432 26.02 -21.84 47.78
CA LEU A 432 25.91 -22.93 48.77
C LEU A 432 24.91 -22.58 49.88
N ASN A 433 24.68 -21.32 50.20
CA ASN A 433 23.67 -20.88 51.16
C ASN A 433 22.28 -20.80 50.51
N LYS A 434 21.30 -21.47 51.10
CA LYS A 434 19.90 -21.61 50.60
C LYS A 434 19.11 -20.30 50.38
N SER A 435 19.70 -19.12 50.56
CA SER A 435 19.04 -17.81 50.48
C SER A 435 19.50 -16.97 49.30
N PHE A 436 19.43 -17.53 48.07
CA PHE A 436 19.75 -16.75 46.87
C PHE A 436 18.61 -15.77 46.53
N THR A 437 18.83 -14.47 46.69
CA THR A 437 17.94 -13.43 46.22
C THR A 437 18.59 -12.62 45.09
N LEU A 438 17.78 -12.22 44.10
CA LEU A 438 18.27 -11.32 43.04
C LEU A 438 18.81 -10.03 43.63
N SER A 439 19.95 -9.57 43.12
CA SER A 439 20.50 -8.25 43.51
C SER A 439 19.51 -7.13 43.12
N ASP A 440 19.54 -6.02 43.85
CA ASP A 440 18.64 -4.88 43.53
C ASP A 440 18.92 -4.28 42.17
N ARG A 441 20.15 -4.35 41.67
CA ARG A 441 20.49 -3.99 40.28
C ARG A 441 19.71 -4.86 39.27
N ALA A 442 19.66 -6.18 39.43
CA ALA A 442 18.93 -7.06 38.53
C ALA A 442 17.41 -6.82 38.59
N LYS A 443 16.86 -6.56 39.77
CA LYS A 443 15.44 -6.20 39.93
C LYS A 443 15.12 -4.88 39.21
N ASN A 444 15.99 -3.88 39.30
CA ASN A 444 15.81 -2.59 38.65
C ASN A 444 15.96 -2.70 37.10
N THR A 445 16.96 -3.45 36.62
CA THR A 445 17.11 -3.71 35.17
C THR A 445 15.87 -4.41 34.59
N ARG A 446 15.33 -5.40 35.29
CA ARG A 446 14.08 -6.06 34.88
C ARG A 446 12.90 -5.10 34.83
N LYS A 447 12.74 -4.24 35.84
CA LYS A 447 11.69 -3.21 35.86
C LYS A 447 11.85 -2.23 34.69
N LEU A 448 13.07 -1.82 34.38
CA LEU A 448 13.38 -0.95 33.25
C LEU A 448 13.04 -1.61 31.90
N LEU A 449 13.49 -2.84 31.69
CA LEU A 449 13.21 -3.62 30.49
C LEU A 449 11.70 -3.87 30.30
N MET A 450 11.00 -4.18 31.39
CA MET A 450 9.54 -4.34 31.37
C MET A 450 8.85 -2.99 31.09
N GLY A 451 9.34 -1.90 31.68
CA GLY A 451 8.82 -0.56 31.40
C GLY A 451 8.97 -0.17 29.94
N PHE A 452 10.14 -0.40 29.35
CA PHE A 452 10.39 -0.19 27.92
C PHE A 452 9.39 -0.96 27.05
N GLN A 453 9.18 -2.24 27.38
CA GLN A 453 8.22 -3.08 26.67
C GLN A 453 6.77 -2.57 26.80
N PHE A 454 6.33 -2.13 28.01
CA PHE A 454 5.00 -1.57 28.19
C PHE A 454 4.82 -0.26 27.43
N VAL A 455 5.81 0.63 27.45
CA VAL A 455 5.77 1.89 26.70
C VAL A 455 5.55 1.63 25.21
N ILE A 456 6.32 0.73 24.62
CA ILE A 456 6.16 0.36 23.21
C ILE A 456 4.77 -0.23 22.97
N SER A 457 4.34 -1.19 23.80
CA SER A 457 3.04 -1.87 23.61
C SER A 457 1.88 -0.90 23.73
N ILE A 458 1.89 0.02 24.67
CA ILE A 458 0.84 1.04 24.82
C ILE A 458 0.84 1.98 23.61
N THR A 459 2.02 2.43 23.17
CA THR A 459 2.16 3.27 21.97
C THR A 459 1.58 2.58 20.74
N LEU A 460 1.86 1.29 20.54
CA LEU A 460 1.33 0.51 19.43
C LEU A 460 -0.18 0.26 19.54
N ILE A 461 -0.73 0.05 20.77
CA ILE A 461 -2.19 -0.07 20.97
C ILE A 461 -2.88 1.23 20.57
N VAL A 462 -2.37 2.38 21.04
CA VAL A 462 -2.91 3.69 20.65
C VAL A 462 -2.85 3.87 19.14
N GLY A 463 -1.71 3.54 18.50
CA GLY A 463 -1.55 3.58 17.04
C GLY A 463 -2.58 2.72 16.32
N ALA A 464 -2.77 1.47 16.75
CA ALA A 464 -3.75 0.56 16.15
C ALA A 464 -5.20 1.07 16.28
N LEU A 465 -5.54 1.64 17.44
CA LEU A 465 -6.85 2.22 17.66
C LEU A 465 -7.10 3.43 16.74
N PHE A 466 -6.10 4.30 16.57
CA PHE A 466 -6.21 5.42 15.62
C PHE A 466 -6.28 4.97 14.18
N VAL A 467 -5.52 3.95 13.77
CA VAL A 467 -5.63 3.34 12.43
C VAL A 467 -7.04 2.82 12.19
N SER A 468 -7.62 2.11 13.16
CA SER A 468 -8.99 1.61 13.08
C SER A 468 -10.02 2.74 13.01
N LEU A 469 -9.85 3.79 13.82
CA LEU A 469 -10.73 4.97 13.80
C LEU A 469 -10.65 5.72 12.47
N GLN A 470 -9.45 5.93 11.93
CA GLN A 470 -9.26 6.59 10.65
C GLN A 470 -9.89 5.81 9.50
N ASN A 471 -9.71 4.48 9.48
CA ASN A 471 -10.36 3.63 8.48
C ASN A 471 -11.89 3.70 8.59
N ARG A 472 -12.43 3.71 9.82
CA ARG A 472 -13.86 3.87 10.04
C ARG A 472 -14.35 5.26 9.67
N TYR A 473 -13.57 6.29 9.94
CA TYR A 473 -13.86 7.67 9.55
C TYR A 473 -13.98 7.78 8.02
N ILE A 474 -12.98 7.28 7.28
CA ILE A 474 -12.98 7.27 5.81
C ILE A 474 -14.17 6.48 5.26
N GLY A 475 -14.52 5.33 5.84
CA GLY A 475 -15.65 4.53 5.39
C GLY A 475 -17.02 5.15 5.63
N ASN A 476 -17.13 6.11 6.56
CA ASN A 476 -18.39 6.74 6.96
C ASN A 476 -18.54 8.21 6.50
N VAL A 477 -17.56 8.75 5.77
CA VAL A 477 -17.66 10.09 5.19
C VAL A 477 -18.80 10.11 4.18
N ASP A 478 -19.67 11.14 4.26
CA ASP A 478 -20.62 11.41 3.19
C ASP A 478 -19.85 11.81 1.92
N LEU A 479 -20.00 11.02 0.88
CA LEU A 479 -19.31 11.26 -0.38
C LEU A 479 -20.01 12.32 -1.24
N GLY A 480 -21.18 12.81 -0.82
CA GLY A 480 -21.98 13.78 -1.55
C GLY A 480 -22.81 13.16 -2.68
N PHE A 481 -22.85 11.83 -2.80
CA PHE A 481 -23.68 11.11 -3.77
C PHE A 481 -24.13 9.73 -3.23
N ASN A 482 -25.19 9.21 -3.82
CA ASN A 482 -25.75 7.92 -3.43
C ASN A 482 -25.07 6.77 -4.18
N LYS A 483 -24.39 5.90 -3.44
CA LYS A 483 -23.71 4.70 -3.94
C LYS A 483 -24.52 3.42 -3.85
N GLU A 484 -25.65 3.45 -3.10
CA GLU A 484 -26.42 2.25 -2.79
C GLU A 484 -27.23 1.77 -3.99
N ASN A 485 -27.23 0.47 -4.21
CA ASN A 485 -27.99 -0.18 -5.27
C ASN A 485 -27.66 0.36 -6.70
N VAL A 486 -26.40 0.70 -6.94
CA VAL A 486 -25.91 1.08 -8.25
C VAL A 486 -24.91 0.04 -8.75
N LEU A 487 -25.10 -0.43 -9.97
CA LEU A 487 -24.11 -1.25 -10.69
C LEU A 487 -23.39 -0.37 -11.70
N GLU A 488 -22.08 -0.47 -11.73
CA GLU A 488 -21.23 0.12 -12.77
C GLU A 488 -20.97 -0.94 -13.85
N VAL A 489 -21.29 -0.63 -15.09
CA VAL A 489 -21.13 -1.51 -16.25
C VAL A 489 -20.26 -0.77 -17.26
N ARG A 490 -19.18 -1.39 -17.68
CA ARG A 490 -18.33 -0.84 -18.71
C ARG A 490 -18.76 -1.34 -20.07
N LEU A 491 -18.91 -0.43 -21.03
CA LEU A 491 -19.17 -0.71 -22.44
C LEU A 491 -17.88 -0.66 -23.27
N SER A 492 -17.81 -1.47 -24.31
CA SER A 492 -16.78 -1.27 -25.34
C SER A 492 -16.95 0.08 -26.03
N MET A 493 -15.87 0.63 -26.54
CA MET A 493 -15.87 1.91 -27.23
C MET A 493 -16.82 1.92 -28.43
N GLY A 494 -16.76 0.85 -29.24
CA GLY A 494 -17.64 0.71 -30.41
C GLY A 494 -19.12 0.66 -30.01
N ALA A 495 -19.45 -0.03 -28.92
CA ALA A 495 -20.82 -0.11 -28.45
C ALA A 495 -21.30 1.22 -27.84
N ALA A 496 -20.46 1.90 -27.08
CA ALA A 496 -20.77 3.19 -26.50
C ALA A 496 -21.08 4.23 -27.59
N LEU A 497 -20.31 4.27 -28.69
CA LEU A 497 -20.53 5.16 -29.81
C LEU A 497 -21.82 4.90 -30.59
N LYS A 498 -22.14 3.63 -30.84
CA LYS A 498 -23.21 3.25 -31.77
C LYS A 498 -24.48 2.72 -31.12
N LYS A 499 -24.37 2.15 -29.91
CA LYS A 499 -25.44 1.36 -29.30
C LYS A 499 -25.83 1.81 -27.89
N GLY A 500 -25.25 2.90 -27.32
CA GLY A 500 -25.49 3.33 -25.95
C GLY A 500 -26.98 3.52 -25.62
N GLU A 501 -27.74 4.21 -26.48
CA GLU A 501 -29.18 4.41 -26.30
C GLU A 501 -29.98 3.10 -26.42
N LEU A 502 -29.62 2.24 -27.36
CA LEU A 502 -30.26 0.95 -27.50
C LEU A 502 -29.97 0.08 -26.27
N PHE A 503 -28.76 0.14 -25.74
CA PHE A 503 -28.38 -0.56 -24.52
C PHE A 503 -29.23 -0.08 -23.33
N LYS A 504 -29.37 1.25 -23.15
CA LYS A 504 -30.25 1.84 -22.13
C LYS A 504 -31.68 1.39 -22.27
N ALA A 505 -32.25 1.48 -23.49
CA ALA A 505 -33.62 1.08 -23.77
C ALA A 505 -33.87 -0.40 -23.44
N ARG A 506 -32.96 -1.28 -23.85
CA ARG A 506 -33.05 -2.72 -23.57
C ARG A 506 -32.92 -3.04 -22.07
N LEU A 507 -32.05 -2.35 -21.36
CA LEU A 507 -31.92 -2.53 -19.90
C LEU A 507 -33.21 -2.14 -19.16
N LEU A 508 -33.84 -1.04 -19.55
CA LEU A 508 -35.08 -0.55 -18.94
C LEU A 508 -36.32 -1.41 -19.23
N GLU A 509 -36.24 -2.38 -20.14
CA GLU A 509 -37.31 -3.37 -20.33
C GLU A 509 -37.50 -4.28 -19.12
N SER A 510 -36.49 -4.40 -18.26
CA SER A 510 -36.55 -5.23 -17.04
C SER A 510 -36.99 -4.42 -15.83
N PRO A 511 -38.02 -4.88 -15.08
CA PRO A 511 -38.42 -4.24 -13.82
C PRO A 511 -37.35 -4.34 -12.71
N ALA A 512 -36.32 -5.17 -12.89
CA ALA A 512 -35.17 -5.24 -12.00
C ALA A 512 -34.21 -4.05 -12.15
N ILE A 513 -34.44 -3.17 -13.13
CA ILE A 513 -33.63 -1.98 -13.38
C ILE A 513 -34.55 -0.76 -13.31
N ARG A 514 -34.18 0.19 -12.46
CA ARG A 514 -34.97 1.40 -12.21
C ARG A 514 -34.60 2.53 -13.17
N ASP A 515 -33.31 2.75 -13.36
CA ASP A 515 -32.78 3.83 -14.22
C ASP A 515 -31.37 3.48 -14.70
N VAL A 516 -30.94 4.09 -15.81
CA VAL A 516 -29.62 3.92 -16.41
C VAL A 516 -29.10 5.28 -16.84
N SER A 517 -27.89 5.60 -16.45
CA SER A 517 -27.20 6.83 -16.84
C SER A 517 -25.76 6.50 -17.28
N PHE A 518 -25.16 7.37 -18.06
CA PHE A 518 -23.81 7.15 -18.60
C PHE A 518 -22.83 8.23 -18.19
N SER A 519 -21.55 7.87 -18.22
CA SER A 519 -20.43 8.81 -18.17
C SER A 519 -19.30 8.41 -19.13
N GLU A 520 -18.51 9.39 -19.53
CA GLU A 520 -17.33 9.18 -20.38
C GLU A 520 -16.24 8.35 -19.68
N PHE A 521 -16.00 8.66 -18.41
CA PHE A 521 -15.01 8.04 -17.55
C PHE A 521 -15.67 7.52 -16.27
N LYS A 522 -14.93 6.67 -15.57
CA LYS A 522 -15.33 6.18 -14.26
C LYS A 522 -15.58 7.37 -13.30
N PHE A 523 -16.76 7.43 -12.67
CA PHE A 523 -17.15 8.56 -11.81
C PHE A 523 -16.27 8.69 -10.58
N VAL A 524 -15.90 7.58 -9.96
CA VAL A 524 -14.98 7.59 -8.84
C VAL A 524 -13.69 6.88 -9.23
N SER A 525 -12.58 7.61 -9.26
CA SER A 525 -11.28 7.08 -9.67
C SER A 525 -10.15 7.96 -9.18
N ASP A 526 -9.07 7.34 -8.72
CA ASP A 526 -7.80 8.04 -8.43
C ASP A 526 -6.95 8.28 -9.69
N GLU A 527 -7.42 7.77 -10.81
CA GLU A 527 -6.74 7.89 -12.09
C GLU A 527 -6.94 9.28 -12.68
N SER A 528 -5.93 9.73 -13.40
CA SER A 528 -5.94 11.04 -14.04
C SER A 528 -7.16 11.22 -14.93
N ARG A 529 -8.07 12.09 -14.52
CA ARG A 529 -9.10 12.61 -15.40
C ARG A 529 -8.56 13.75 -16.23
N SER A 530 -9.27 14.08 -17.31
CA SER A 530 -8.98 15.28 -18.07
C SER A 530 -9.10 16.49 -17.15
N PHE A 531 -7.96 17.02 -16.76
CA PHE A 531 -7.89 18.29 -16.04
C PHE A 531 -7.72 19.37 -17.11
N ILE A 532 -8.79 20.06 -17.42
CA ILE A 532 -8.83 20.98 -18.55
C ILE A 532 -8.89 22.41 -18.05
N GLY A 533 -8.15 23.29 -18.71
CA GLY A 533 -8.19 24.73 -18.47
C GLY A 533 -9.41 25.37 -19.11
N TYR A 534 -10.07 26.25 -18.39
CA TYR A 534 -11.21 27.05 -18.85
C TYR A 534 -10.94 28.51 -18.64
N ASN A 535 -11.46 29.33 -19.54
CA ASN A 535 -11.41 30.74 -19.39
C ASN A 535 -12.76 31.25 -18.90
N TYR A 536 -12.71 32.06 -17.85
CA TYR A 536 -13.87 32.84 -17.41
C TYR A 536 -13.47 34.31 -17.21
N LYS A 537 -14.05 35.17 -17.99
CA LYS A 537 -13.76 36.65 -17.98
C LYS A 537 -12.26 36.98 -18.08
N GLY A 538 -11.51 36.21 -18.89
CA GLY A 538 -10.09 36.47 -19.14
C GLY A 538 -9.14 35.82 -18.13
N GLN A 539 -9.63 35.10 -17.12
CA GLN A 539 -8.83 34.32 -16.19
C GLN A 539 -8.93 32.84 -16.51
N HIS A 540 -7.82 32.12 -16.36
CA HIS A 540 -7.75 30.67 -16.55
C HIS A 540 -7.98 29.92 -15.26
N TYR A 541 -8.86 28.89 -15.30
CA TYR A 541 -9.17 28.01 -14.20
C TYR A 541 -9.01 26.56 -14.66
N TYR A 542 -8.54 25.70 -13.79
CA TYR A 542 -8.35 24.29 -14.09
C TYR A 542 -9.29 23.44 -13.24
N MET A 543 -10.04 22.55 -13.86
CA MET A 543 -10.94 21.65 -13.12
C MET A 543 -11.04 20.29 -13.79
N SER A 544 -11.41 19.28 -13.00
CA SER A 544 -11.72 17.95 -13.51
C SER A 544 -13.08 17.95 -14.19
N TRP A 545 -13.14 17.42 -15.42
CA TRP A 545 -14.36 17.38 -16.19
C TRP A 545 -14.84 15.95 -16.42
N LEU A 546 -16.15 15.79 -16.35
CA LEU A 546 -16.80 14.52 -16.64
C LEU A 546 -18.03 14.78 -17.50
N GLY A 547 -18.01 14.26 -18.74
CA GLY A 547 -19.19 14.18 -19.59
C GLY A 547 -20.15 13.12 -19.06
N VAL A 548 -21.42 13.48 -18.92
CA VAL A 548 -22.45 12.61 -18.35
C VAL A 548 -23.77 12.76 -19.09
N SER A 549 -24.63 11.76 -19.00
CA SER A 549 -26.01 11.87 -19.44
C SER A 549 -26.80 12.82 -18.53
N ALA A 550 -27.83 13.47 -19.06
CA ALA A 550 -28.62 14.49 -18.34
C ALA A 550 -29.24 13.97 -17.04
N ASN A 551 -29.60 12.70 -16.95
CA ASN A 551 -30.16 12.11 -15.73
C ASN A 551 -29.10 11.68 -14.70
N PHE A 552 -27.81 11.85 -14.98
CA PHE A 552 -26.72 11.39 -14.09
C PHE A 552 -26.73 12.06 -12.71
N PRO A 553 -26.86 13.41 -12.59
CA PRO A 553 -26.94 14.06 -11.29
C PRO A 553 -28.17 13.65 -10.46
N GLU A 554 -29.24 13.19 -11.11
CA GLU A 554 -30.43 12.70 -10.44
C GLU A 554 -30.26 11.25 -9.98
N LEU A 555 -29.73 10.38 -10.83
CA LEU A 555 -29.46 8.98 -10.52
C LEU A 555 -28.49 8.85 -9.33
N MET A 556 -27.45 9.69 -9.29
CA MET A 556 -26.45 9.72 -8.22
C MET A 556 -26.90 10.55 -6.99
N ASP A 557 -28.10 11.12 -7.02
CA ASP A 557 -28.66 11.96 -5.94
C ASP A 557 -27.75 13.13 -5.54
N VAL A 558 -27.10 13.76 -6.54
CA VAL A 558 -26.24 14.92 -6.33
C VAL A 558 -27.10 16.11 -5.91
N LYS A 559 -26.74 16.75 -4.80
CA LYS A 559 -27.49 17.89 -4.23
C LYS A 559 -27.06 19.19 -4.89
N MET A 560 -28.02 20.03 -5.26
CA MET A 560 -27.78 21.36 -5.84
C MET A 560 -27.76 22.43 -4.76
N ILE A 561 -26.78 23.35 -4.86
CA ILE A 561 -26.69 24.54 -4.02
C ILE A 561 -27.39 25.71 -4.70
N ALA A 562 -27.21 25.86 -6.01
CA ALA A 562 -27.82 26.92 -6.80
C ALA A 562 -28.14 26.43 -8.22
N GLY A 563 -29.12 27.09 -8.86
CA GLY A 563 -29.54 26.75 -10.21
C GLY A 563 -30.34 25.44 -10.33
N ARG A 564 -30.05 24.63 -11.34
CA ARG A 564 -30.80 23.41 -11.66
C ARG A 564 -29.89 22.26 -12.07
N LYS A 565 -30.37 21.03 -11.94
CA LYS A 565 -29.81 19.84 -12.60
C LYS A 565 -30.02 19.93 -14.13
N PHE A 566 -29.38 19.03 -14.86
CA PHE A 566 -29.60 18.90 -16.29
C PHE A 566 -31.05 18.48 -16.61
N ARG A 567 -31.51 18.81 -17.81
CA ARG A 567 -32.81 18.44 -18.37
C ARG A 567 -32.60 17.60 -19.61
N PRO A 568 -33.52 16.72 -19.97
CA PRO A 568 -33.42 15.97 -21.23
C PRO A 568 -33.28 16.87 -22.48
N THR A 569 -33.81 18.10 -22.41
CA THR A 569 -33.70 19.13 -23.47
C THR A 569 -32.27 19.65 -23.65
N ASP A 570 -31.41 19.51 -22.64
CA ASP A 570 -29.99 19.90 -22.73
C ASP A 570 -29.20 18.94 -23.63
N GLU A 571 -29.70 17.72 -23.87
CA GLU A 571 -29.16 16.70 -24.79
C GLU A 571 -29.90 16.64 -26.13
N ALA A 572 -30.90 17.44 -26.34
CA ALA A 572 -31.68 17.39 -27.57
C ALA A 572 -30.80 17.72 -28.80
N ALA A 573 -31.07 17.06 -29.91
CA ALA A 573 -30.23 17.12 -31.11
C ALA A 573 -30.18 18.50 -31.78
N ASP A 574 -31.16 19.35 -31.47
CA ASP A 574 -31.28 20.76 -31.91
C ASP A 574 -30.51 21.71 -30.97
N ASN A 575 -30.07 21.25 -29.81
CA ASN A 575 -29.31 22.08 -28.87
C ASN A 575 -27.81 22.05 -29.25
N THR A 576 -27.34 23.19 -29.74
CA THR A 576 -25.94 23.35 -30.12
C THR A 576 -25.06 23.82 -28.97
N GLN A 577 -25.63 24.12 -27.79
CA GLN A 577 -24.93 24.66 -26.65
C GLN A 577 -24.65 23.56 -25.60
N ALA A 578 -23.39 23.39 -25.24
CA ALA A 578 -23.04 22.57 -24.08
C ALA A 578 -23.41 23.28 -22.77
N VAL A 579 -23.90 22.53 -21.81
CA VAL A 579 -24.22 23.02 -20.47
C VAL A 579 -23.42 22.28 -19.41
N CYS A 580 -23.12 22.97 -18.31
CA CYS A 580 -22.42 22.33 -17.18
C CYS A 580 -23.03 22.71 -15.83
N VAL A 581 -22.76 21.86 -14.85
CA VAL A 581 -22.92 22.16 -13.43
C VAL A 581 -21.54 22.06 -12.77
N LEU A 582 -21.22 23.01 -11.89
CA LEU A 582 -19.93 23.10 -11.21
C LEU A 582 -20.04 22.63 -9.78
N SER A 583 -18.99 22.00 -9.26
CA SER A 583 -18.89 21.73 -7.82
C SER A 583 -18.76 23.04 -7.02
N GLU A 584 -19.12 23.02 -5.75
CA GLU A 584 -18.98 24.17 -4.87
C GLU A 584 -17.56 24.71 -4.86
N THR A 585 -16.56 23.84 -4.75
CA THR A 585 -15.13 24.21 -4.79
C THR A 585 -14.77 24.90 -6.10
N ALA A 586 -15.23 24.40 -7.26
CA ALA A 586 -14.98 25.04 -8.55
C ALA A 586 -15.64 26.42 -8.65
N ALA A 587 -16.86 26.54 -8.19
CA ALA A 587 -17.59 27.81 -8.19
C ALA A 587 -16.93 28.85 -7.26
N ARG A 588 -16.52 28.44 -6.06
CA ARG A 588 -15.79 29.31 -5.10
C ARG A 588 -14.46 29.80 -5.65
N GLU A 589 -13.71 28.95 -6.33
CA GLU A 589 -12.44 29.32 -6.95
C GLU A 589 -12.63 30.40 -8.01
N ILE A 590 -13.66 30.26 -8.86
CA ILE A 590 -14.00 31.27 -9.88
C ILE A 590 -14.43 32.59 -9.22
N VAL A 591 -15.31 32.55 -8.22
CA VAL A 591 -15.81 33.75 -7.55
C VAL A 591 -14.72 34.45 -6.75
N SER A 592 -13.88 33.73 -6.03
CA SER A 592 -12.77 34.31 -5.27
C SER A 592 -11.73 35.02 -6.15
N GLY A 593 -11.51 34.49 -7.37
CA GLY A 593 -10.66 35.16 -8.37
C GLY A 593 -11.24 36.48 -8.91
N LEU A 594 -12.59 36.63 -8.92
CA LEU A 594 -13.24 37.81 -9.49
C LEU A 594 -13.62 38.84 -8.43
N SER A 595 -14.06 38.41 -7.28
CA SER A 595 -14.61 39.28 -6.23
C SER A 595 -14.19 38.80 -4.84
N PRO A 596 -12.96 39.10 -4.40
CA PRO A 596 -12.47 38.67 -3.10
C PRO A 596 -13.31 39.17 -1.92
N GLU A 597 -14.08 40.23 -2.13
CA GLU A 597 -14.94 40.85 -1.09
C GLU A 597 -16.28 40.13 -0.85
N LYS A 598 -16.73 39.29 -1.80
CA LYS A 598 -18.00 38.55 -1.70
C LYS A 598 -17.85 37.09 -2.18
N PRO A 599 -17.11 36.27 -1.48
CA PRO A 599 -16.85 34.88 -1.92
C PRO A 599 -18.06 33.94 -1.73
N ASP A 600 -19.15 34.39 -1.10
CA ASP A 600 -20.25 33.51 -0.68
C ASP A 600 -21.46 33.51 -1.63
N ASP A 601 -21.57 34.43 -2.59
CA ASP A 601 -22.69 34.46 -3.53
C ASP A 601 -22.35 33.69 -4.83
N LEU A 602 -22.59 32.39 -4.79
CA LEU A 602 -22.33 31.48 -5.91
C LEU A 602 -23.42 31.56 -6.99
N SER A 603 -24.60 32.13 -6.68
CA SER A 603 -25.76 32.16 -7.59
C SER A 603 -25.51 33.02 -8.83
N ASP A 604 -24.64 34.04 -8.74
CA ASP A 604 -24.27 34.90 -9.85
C ASP A 604 -23.54 34.18 -11.02
N LEU A 605 -22.98 33.03 -10.76
CA LEU A 605 -22.39 32.20 -11.82
C LEU A 605 -23.42 31.49 -12.67
N VAL A 606 -24.61 31.23 -12.14
CA VAL A 606 -25.66 30.48 -12.83
C VAL A 606 -26.20 31.32 -14.00
N GLY A 607 -26.22 30.74 -15.17
CA GLY A 607 -26.61 31.41 -16.43
C GLY A 607 -25.46 32.05 -17.20
N THR A 608 -24.27 32.18 -16.59
CA THR A 608 -23.07 32.64 -17.30
C THR A 608 -22.40 31.48 -18.06
N SER A 609 -21.38 31.77 -18.84
CA SER A 609 -20.64 30.78 -19.61
C SER A 609 -19.14 30.84 -19.32
N ILE A 610 -18.53 29.67 -19.19
CA ILE A 610 -17.10 29.47 -19.27
C ILE A 610 -16.72 29.10 -20.70
N THR A 611 -15.48 29.36 -21.10
CA THR A 611 -15.02 29.04 -22.46
C THR A 611 -13.91 27.98 -22.42
N ASP A 612 -14.03 26.99 -23.30
CA ASP A 612 -13.03 25.99 -23.59
C ASP A 612 -12.64 26.10 -25.08
N ASN A 613 -11.38 26.41 -25.36
CA ASN A 613 -10.94 26.65 -26.73
C ASN A 613 -11.92 27.57 -27.52
N ASP A 614 -12.28 28.70 -26.92
CA ASP A 614 -13.22 29.70 -27.46
C ASP A 614 -14.67 29.23 -27.61
N ILE A 615 -15.02 28.07 -27.13
CA ILE A 615 -16.39 27.55 -27.19
C ILE A 615 -17.10 27.72 -25.85
N PRO A 616 -18.24 28.41 -25.83
CA PRO A 616 -18.94 28.70 -24.59
C PRO A 616 -19.67 27.45 -24.07
N VAL A 617 -19.52 27.19 -22.77
CA VAL A 617 -20.26 26.17 -22.01
C VAL A 617 -21.04 26.89 -20.93
N ARG A 618 -22.38 26.81 -20.97
CA ARG A 618 -23.25 27.53 -20.05
C ARG A 618 -23.34 26.84 -18.68
N ILE A 619 -23.10 27.58 -17.61
CA ILE A 619 -23.30 27.11 -16.23
C ILE A 619 -24.80 27.14 -15.92
N VAL A 620 -25.41 25.97 -15.64
CA VAL A 620 -26.84 25.85 -15.34
C VAL A 620 -27.12 25.60 -13.87
N GLY A 621 -26.09 25.24 -13.09
CA GLY A 621 -26.24 25.02 -11.66
C GLY A 621 -24.90 24.78 -10.97
N ILE A 622 -24.97 24.78 -9.64
CA ILE A 622 -23.84 24.50 -8.75
C ILE A 622 -24.30 23.42 -7.78
N PHE A 623 -23.49 22.37 -7.63
CA PHE A 623 -23.78 21.24 -6.76
C PHE A 623 -22.84 21.20 -5.56
N GLU A 624 -23.32 20.59 -4.47
CA GLU A 624 -22.54 20.32 -3.25
C GLU A 624 -21.33 19.43 -3.61
N ASP A 625 -20.18 19.71 -3.02
CA ASP A 625 -18.95 18.99 -3.34
C ASP A 625 -19.09 17.47 -3.19
N VAL A 626 -18.58 16.72 -4.16
CA VAL A 626 -18.61 15.26 -4.19
C VAL A 626 -17.20 14.71 -4.15
N HIS A 627 -16.98 13.68 -3.33
CA HIS A 627 -15.70 13.02 -3.20
C HIS A 627 -15.51 11.95 -4.30
N TYR A 628 -15.10 12.39 -5.47
CA TYR A 628 -14.89 11.53 -6.64
C TYR A 628 -13.48 10.92 -6.74
N GLU A 629 -12.55 11.37 -5.90
CA GLU A 629 -11.21 10.81 -5.70
C GLU A 629 -11.09 10.25 -4.28
N SER A 630 -9.98 9.54 -4.03
CA SER A 630 -9.67 9.03 -2.71
C SER A 630 -9.56 10.15 -1.67
N LEU A 631 -10.15 9.96 -0.49
CA LEU A 631 -10.09 10.86 0.66
C LEU A 631 -8.67 11.06 1.25
N TYR A 632 -7.66 10.46 0.63
CA TYR A 632 -6.24 10.77 0.88
C TYR A 632 -5.79 12.05 0.19
N LYS A 633 -6.51 12.47 -0.86
CA LYS A 633 -6.26 13.70 -1.61
C LYS A 633 -7.23 14.80 -1.17
N GLU A 634 -6.79 16.03 -1.30
CA GLU A 634 -7.68 17.19 -1.17
C GLU A 634 -8.68 17.21 -2.32
N LEU A 635 -9.88 17.70 -2.03
CA LEU A 635 -10.91 17.84 -3.02
C LEU A 635 -10.47 18.82 -4.11
N ARG A 636 -10.64 18.41 -5.36
CA ARG A 636 -10.31 19.25 -6.52
C ARG A 636 -11.57 19.80 -7.16
N PRO A 637 -11.48 20.99 -7.80
CA PRO A 637 -12.58 21.55 -8.58
C PRO A 637 -13.08 20.56 -9.63
N MET A 638 -14.41 20.41 -9.75
CA MET A 638 -15.04 19.50 -10.70
C MET A 638 -16.20 20.17 -11.43
N GLY A 639 -16.32 19.83 -12.72
CA GLY A 639 -17.50 20.13 -13.53
C GLY A 639 -18.09 18.86 -14.14
N LEU A 640 -19.41 18.73 -14.06
CA LEU A 640 -20.17 17.78 -14.88
C LEU A 640 -20.73 18.55 -16.08
N TRP A 641 -20.69 17.93 -17.26
CA TRP A 641 -21.22 18.57 -18.45
C TRP A 641 -22.05 17.61 -19.30
N THR A 642 -22.96 18.16 -20.06
CA THR A 642 -23.76 17.45 -21.05
C THR A 642 -24.03 18.31 -22.27
N SER A 643 -24.31 17.70 -23.40
CA SER A 643 -24.63 18.38 -24.67
C SER A 643 -25.32 17.46 -25.62
N ALA A 644 -25.84 18.00 -26.72
CA ALA A 644 -26.36 17.20 -27.82
C ALA A 644 -25.31 16.19 -28.32
N LYS A 645 -25.79 15.04 -28.82
CA LYS A 645 -24.90 13.94 -29.27
C LYS A 645 -23.98 14.32 -30.42
N ASN A 646 -24.38 15.29 -31.26
CA ASN A 646 -23.57 15.77 -32.37
C ASN A 646 -22.62 16.90 -32.00
N HIS A 647 -22.55 17.27 -30.75
CA HIS A 647 -21.66 18.31 -30.29
C HIS A 647 -20.21 17.85 -30.38
N TYR A 648 -19.32 18.74 -30.85
CA TYR A 648 -17.90 18.44 -31.03
C TYR A 648 -17.21 17.89 -29.75
N ARG A 649 -17.66 18.25 -28.55
CA ARG A 649 -17.16 17.74 -27.26
C ARG A 649 -17.50 16.27 -27.00
N ARG A 650 -18.54 15.73 -27.62
CA ARG A 650 -18.89 14.31 -27.50
C ARG A 650 -18.06 13.41 -28.42
N SER A 651 -16.82 13.79 -28.72
CA SER A 651 -15.86 12.92 -29.40
C SER A 651 -15.45 11.71 -28.55
N VAL A 652 -15.69 11.77 -27.24
CA VAL A 652 -15.47 10.64 -26.33
C VAL A 652 -16.81 9.98 -26.03
N PRO A 653 -16.94 8.69 -26.27
CA PRO A 653 -18.18 7.99 -25.94
C PRO A 653 -18.35 7.79 -24.43
N GLU A 654 -19.58 7.81 -23.99
CA GLU A 654 -19.98 7.49 -22.63
C GLU A 654 -19.83 5.99 -22.39
N ARG A 655 -18.71 5.57 -21.82
CA ARG A 655 -18.31 4.16 -21.69
C ARG A 655 -18.78 3.47 -20.42
N TYR A 656 -19.17 4.24 -19.41
CA TYR A 656 -19.60 3.70 -18.13
C TYR A 656 -21.09 3.92 -17.94
N ALA A 657 -21.83 2.82 -17.85
CA ALA A 657 -23.24 2.83 -17.54
C ALA A 657 -23.41 2.60 -16.03
N TYR A 658 -24.12 3.51 -15.36
CA TYR A 658 -24.54 3.39 -13.97
C TYR A 658 -25.99 2.94 -13.96
N VAL A 659 -26.21 1.72 -13.47
CA VAL A 659 -27.50 1.08 -13.48
C VAL A 659 -28.08 1.05 -12.08
N LYS A 660 -29.13 1.84 -11.83
CA LYS A 660 -29.84 1.88 -10.55
C LYS A 660 -30.81 0.70 -10.49
N ILE A 661 -30.64 -0.14 -9.46
CA ILE A 661 -31.53 -1.26 -9.22
C ILE A 661 -32.45 -0.98 -8.02
N PRO A 662 -33.70 -1.47 -8.01
CA PRO A 662 -34.52 -1.45 -6.80
C PRO A 662 -33.87 -2.33 -5.74
N GLY A 663 -34.04 -1.97 -4.45
CA GLY A 663 -33.51 -2.78 -3.36
C GLY A 663 -34.07 -4.21 -3.42
N GLY A 664 -33.20 -5.20 -3.20
CA GLY A 664 -33.57 -6.62 -3.25
C GLY A 664 -32.49 -7.51 -3.84
N ASN A 665 -32.89 -8.51 -4.63
CA ASN A 665 -31.93 -9.43 -5.23
C ASN A 665 -31.29 -8.85 -6.52
N PRO A 666 -29.99 -8.51 -6.51
CA PRO A 666 -29.31 -7.92 -7.67
C PRO A 666 -29.06 -8.92 -8.79
N ARG A 667 -29.21 -10.24 -8.52
CA ARG A 667 -28.87 -11.29 -9.48
C ARG A 667 -29.65 -11.18 -10.78
N THR A 668 -30.95 -10.91 -10.68
CA THR A 668 -31.82 -10.77 -11.87
C THR A 668 -31.39 -9.58 -12.75
N ALA A 669 -30.99 -8.46 -12.13
CA ALA A 669 -30.46 -7.31 -12.85
C ALA A 669 -29.14 -7.65 -13.55
N ILE A 670 -28.21 -8.31 -12.84
CA ILE A 670 -26.91 -8.71 -13.41
C ILE A 670 -27.08 -9.70 -14.57
N GLU A 671 -27.97 -10.68 -14.43
CA GLU A 671 -28.27 -11.65 -15.49
C GLU A 671 -28.89 -10.95 -16.73
N HIS A 672 -29.79 -9.99 -16.53
CA HIS A 672 -30.36 -9.19 -17.60
C HIS A 672 -29.30 -8.31 -18.28
N ILE A 673 -28.44 -7.63 -17.51
CA ILE A 673 -27.35 -6.81 -18.07
C ILE A 673 -26.43 -7.68 -18.92
N ARG A 674 -26.04 -8.86 -18.44
CA ARG A 674 -25.20 -9.81 -19.20
C ARG A 674 -25.87 -10.21 -20.52
N LYS A 675 -27.13 -10.60 -20.45
CA LYS A 675 -27.90 -10.99 -21.65
C LYS A 675 -27.92 -9.85 -22.67
N VAL A 676 -28.25 -8.63 -22.25
CA VAL A 676 -28.29 -7.47 -23.17
C VAL A 676 -26.90 -7.15 -23.71
N THR A 677 -25.84 -7.31 -22.88
CA THR A 677 -24.46 -7.11 -23.35
C THR A 677 -24.10 -8.14 -24.40
N ASP A 678 -24.39 -9.43 -24.20
CA ASP A 678 -24.10 -10.50 -25.15
C ASP A 678 -24.88 -10.33 -26.45
N GLU A 679 -26.13 -9.87 -26.39
CA GLU A 679 -26.95 -9.59 -27.58
C GLU A 679 -26.41 -8.41 -28.41
N LEU A 680 -25.99 -7.35 -27.75
CA LEU A 680 -25.58 -6.12 -28.43
C LEU A 680 -24.10 -6.08 -28.77
N ILE A 681 -23.25 -6.75 -27.97
CA ILE A 681 -21.79 -6.73 -28.08
C ILE A 681 -21.27 -8.17 -27.97
N PRO A 682 -21.54 -9.03 -28.95
CA PRO A 682 -21.11 -10.42 -28.87
C PRO A 682 -19.59 -10.54 -28.70
N GLY A 683 -19.14 -11.43 -27.79
CA GLY A 683 -17.72 -11.65 -27.49
C GLY A 683 -17.06 -10.62 -26.59
N TYR A 684 -17.76 -9.56 -26.19
CA TYR A 684 -17.25 -8.62 -25.20
C TYR A 684 -17.61 -9.08 -23.77
N PRO A 685 -16.64 -9.30 -22.88
CA PRO A 685 -16.92 -9.74 -21.52
C PRO A 685 -17.62 -8.60 -20.74
N ALA A 686 -18.84 -8.88 -20.26
CA ALA A 686 -19.57 -7.91 -19.43
C ALA A 686 -18.84 -7.63 -18.13
N ASP A 687 -18.27 -6.44 -18.00
CA ASP A 687 -17.54 -5.97 -16.82
C ASP A 687 -18.53 -5.23 -15.92
N ILE A 688 -19.08 -5.97 -14.92
CA ILE A 688 -20.16 -5.48 -14.05
C ILE A 688 -19.66 -5.50 -12.61
N HIS A 689 -19.64 -4.36 -11.97
CA HIS A 689 -19.24 -4.20 -10.56
C HIS A 689 -20.34 -3.49 -9.78
N PHE A 690 -20.46 -3.83 -8.49
CA PHE A 690 -21.19 -2.93 -7.60
C PHE A 690 -20.38 -1.65 -7.41
N PHE A 691 -21.06 -0.52 -7.45
CA PHE A 691 -20.39 0.76 -7.35
C PHE A 691 -19.74 1.00 -5.98
N ASP A 692 -20.30 0.46 -4.90
CA ASP A 692 -19.68 0.42 -3.58
C ASP A 692 -18.39 -0.42 -3.55
N THR A 693 -18.36 -1.56 -4.25
CA THR A 693 -17.15 -2.39 -4.39
C THR A 693 -16.07 -1.66 -5.19
N ALA A 694 -16.45 -0.95 -6.24
CA ALA A 694 -15.53 -0.12 -7.01
C ALA A 694 -14.90 1.00 -6.15
N LEU A 695 -15.68 1.56 -5.22
CA LEU A 695 -15.21 2.49 -4.19
C LEU A 695 -14.25 1.82 -3.21
N GLU A 696 -14.56 0.60 -2.74
CA GLU A 696 -13.69 -0.14 -1.83
C GLU A 696 -12.33 -0.45 -2.48
N GLU A 697 -12.28 -0.68 -3.78
CA GLU A 697 -11.02 -0.90 -4.50
C GLU A 697 -10.08 0.29 -4.41
N LEU A 698 -10.58 1.54 -4.45
CA LEU A 698 -9.78 2.75 -4.24
C LEU A 698 -9.06 2.75 -2.89
N TYR A 699 -9.74 2.25 -1.86
CA TYR A 699 -9.21 2.21 -0.49
C TYR A 699 -8.50 0.90 -0.16
N SER A 700 -8.59 -0.12 -1.03
CA SER A 700 -8.10 -1.47 -0.77
C SER A 700 -6.60 -1.52 -0.44
N LYS A 701 -5.77 -0.78 -1.16
CA LYS A 701 -4.32 -0.72 -0.90
C LYS A 701 -4.04 -0.15 0.50
N SER A 702 -4.72 0.91 0.86
CA SER A 702 -4.54 1.57 2.17
C SER A 702 -5.21 0.78 3.30
N GLY A 703 -6.35 0.17 3.03
CA GLY A 703 -7.02 -0.75 3.96
C GLY A 703 -6.14 -1.96 4.30
N ARG A 704 -5.48 -2.55 3.31
CA ARG A 704 -4.50 -3.64 3.52
C ARG A 704 -3.33 -3.21 4.40
N GLN A 705 -2.75 -2.05 4.14
CA GLN A 705 -1.68 -1.50 4.99
C GLN A 705 -2.15 -1.23 6.42
N GLY A 706 -3.37 -0.70 6.59
CA GLY A 706 -3.98 -0.51 7.91
C GLY A 706 -4.21 -1.83 8.65
N ALA A 707 -4.66 -2.87 7.96
CA ALA A 707 -4.82 -4.22 8.51
C ALA A 707 -3.48 -4.82 8.94
N LEU A 708 -2.42 -4.63 8.13
CA LEU A 708 -1.04 -5.03 8.48
C LEU A 708 -0.59 -4.35 9.77
N ILE A 709 -0.70 -3.03 9.87
CA ILE A 709 -0.32 -2.27 11.07
C ILE A 709 -1.09 -2.81 12.29
N THR A 710 -2.38 -3.00 12.17
CA THR A 710 -3.23 -3.52 13.26
C THR A 710 -2.80 -4.92 13.69
N ALA A 711 -2.56 -5.82 12.74
CA ALA A 711 -2.08 -7.19 13.04
C ALA A 711 -0.72 -7.16 13.75
N LEU A 712 0.21 -6.31 13.31
CA LEU A 712 1.52 -6.13 13.93
C LEU A 712 1.41 -5.59 15.36
N CYS A 713 0.54 -4.62 15.58
CA CYS A 713 0.29 -4.07 16.91
C CYS A 713 -0.31 -5.14 17.86
N LEU A 714 -1.27 -5.94 17.40
CA LEU A 714 -1.83 -7.04 18.17
C LEU A 714 -0.77 -8.08 18.52
N MET A 715 0.11 -8.42 17.58
CA MET A 715 1.21 -9.34 17.83
C MET A 715 2.25 -8.78 18.81
N ALA A 716 2.57 -7.49 18.74
CA ALA A 716 3.46 -6.83 19.70
C ALA A 716 2.87 -6.87 21.11
N VAL A 717 1.56 -6.63 21.23
CA VAL A 717 0.83 -6.76 22.52
C VAL A 717 0.86 -8.19 23.03
N PHE A 718 0.61 -9.17 22.16
CA PHE A 718 0.71 -10.58 22.51
C PHE A 718 2.11 -10.95 23.02
N LEU A 719 3.17 -10.55 22.31
CA LEU A 719 4.55 -10.76 22.73
C LEU A 719 4.84 -10.10 24.08
N SER A 720 4.27 -8.92 24.32
CA SER A 720 4.40 -8.23 25.61
C SER A 720 3.75 -9.01 26.75
N LEU A 721 2.54 -9.55 26.52
CA LEU A 721 1.85 -10.39 27.53
C LEU A 721 2.60 -11.68 27.81
N VAL A 722 3.18 -12.30 26.78
CA VAL A 722 4.05 -13.47 26.92
C VAL A 722 5.25 -13.17 27.82
N GLY A 723 5.85 -11.97 27.70
CA GLY A 723 6.92 -11.51 28.58
C GLY A 723 6.48 -11.33 30.03
N VAL A 724 5.35 -10.64 30.23
CA VAL A 724 4.75 -10.47 31.56
C VAL A 724 4.40 -11.83 32.18
N PHE A 725 3.82 -12.72 31.41
CA PHE A 725 3.48 -14.08 31.86
C PHE A 725 4.71 -14.82 32.39
N GLY A 726 5.81 -14.82 31.65
CA GLY A 726 7.06 -15.42 32.09
C GLY A 726 7.61 -14.80 33.39
N LEU A 727 7.55 -13.48 33.48
CA LEU A 727 8.02 -12.76 34.68
C LEU A 727 7.22 -13.08 35.93
N VAL A 728 5.89 -13.12 35.83
CA VAL A 728 5.00 -13.40 36.96
C VAL A 728 5.27 -14.78 37.55
N ILE A 729 5.51 -15.80 36.71
CA ILE A 729 5.85 -17.14 37.19
C ILE A 729 7.05 -17.11 38.15
N PHE A 730 8.11 -16.38 37.76
CA PHE A 730 9.34 -16.33 38.56
C PHE A 730 9.20 -15.42 39.80
N GLU A 731 8.45 -14.32 39.71
CA GLU A 731 8.15 -13.50 40.86
C GLU A 731 7.39 -14.26 41.95
N LEU A 732 6.43 -15.08 41.51
CA LEU A 732 5.71 -15.99 42.39
C LEU A 732 6.60 -17.05 43.00
N GLN A 733 7.58 -17.58 42.27
CA GLN A 733 8.53 -18.53 42.86
C GLN A 733 9.40 -17.89 43.92
N GLY A 734 9.88 -16.66 43.72
CA GLY A 734 10.67 -15.92 44.72
C GLY A 734 9.89 -15.53 45.95
N ARG A 735 8.58 -15.29 45.82
CA ARG A 735 7.71 -14.87 46.96
C ARG A 735 6.92 -16.02 47.60
N LYS A 736 7.19 -17.30 47.26
CA LYS A 736 6.46 -18.45 47.77
C LYS A 736 6.43 -18.48 49.27
N LYS A 737 7.57 -18.25 49.98
CA LYS A 737 7.66 -18.22 51.45
C LYS A 737 6.88 -17.06 52.02
N GLU A 738 6.98 -15.86 51.43
CA GLU A 738 6.21 -14.67 51.86
C GLU A 738 4.71 -14.90 51.78
N ILE A 739 4.26 -15.46 50.64
CA ILE A 739 2.85 -15.81 50.43
C ILE A 739 2.37 -16.86 51.43
N ALA A 740 3.19 -17.91 51.72
CA ALA A 740 2.86 -18.93 52.70
C ALA A 740 2.73 -18.38 54.10
N VAL A 741 3.70 -17.54 54.56
CA VAL A 741 3.68 -16.88 55.87
C VAL A 741 2.45 -16.00 56.00
N ARG A 742 2.15 -15.14 55.02
CA ARG A 742 0.96 -14.28 55.05
C ARG A 742 -0.33 -15.06 55.12
N LYS A 743 -0.40 -16.21 54.42
CA LYS A 743 -1.59 -17.09 54.44
C LYS A 743 -1.77 -17.73 55.79
N VAL A 744 -0.70 -18.17 56.47
CA VAL A 744 -0.73 -18.68 57.85
C VAL A 744 -1.21 -17.60 58.80
N HIS A 745 -0.84 -16.32 58.57
CA HIS A 745 -1.34 -15.19 59.36
C HIS A 745 -2.74 -14.67 58.92
N GLY A 746 -3.52 -15.48 58.16
CA GLY A 746 -4.91 -15.18 57.84
C GLY A 746 -5.16 -14.29 56.60
N SER A 747 -4.14 -13.98 55.78
CA SER A 747 -4.38 -13.20 54.55
C SER A 747 -5.26 -13.94 53.56
N THR A 748 -6.30 -13.24 53.09
CA THR A 748 -7.24 -13.80 52.07
C THR A 748 -6.58 -13.88 50.71
N VAL A 749 -7.09 -14.74 49.83
CA VAL A 749 -6.64 -14.86 48.42
C VAL A 749 -6.72 -13.50 47.71
N ARG A 750 -7.79 -12.75 47.98
CA ARG A 750 -7.98 -11.41 47.38
C ARG A 750 -6.87 -10.42 47.80
N GLN A 751 -6.43 -10.42 49.04
CA GLN A 751 -5.34 -9.58 49.52
C GLN A 751 -3.99 -9.95 48.87
N ILE A 752 -3.72 -11.25 48.69
CA ILE A 752 -2.51 -11.72 48.01
C ILE A 752 -2.53 -11.33 46.52
N LEU A 753 -3.66 -11.52 45.83
CA LEU A 753 -3.82 -11.10 44.45
C LEU A 753 -3.68 -9.59 44.26
N TRP A 754 -4.25 -8.79 45.16
CA TRP A 754 -4.12 -7.33 45.13
C TRP A 754 -2.66 -6.90 45.33
N MET A 755 -1.95 -7.48 46.27
CA MET A 755 -0.53 -7.20 46.50
C MET A 755 0.33 -7.45 45.26
N LEU A 756 0.07 -8.55 44.54
CA LEU A 756 0.82 -8.90 43.35
C LEU A 756 0.43 -7.99 42.16
N ASN A 757 -0.85 -7.78 41.93
CA ASN A 757 -1.33 -6.95 40.84
C ASN A 757 -0.94 -5.48 40.99
N SER A 758 -0.98 -4.92 42.22
CA SER A 758 -0.69 -3.51 42.47
C SER A 758 0.71 -3.08 42.02
N SER A 759 1.68 -3.99 42.10
CA SER A 759 3.04 -3.73 41.64
C SER A 759 3.10 -3.53 40.11
N PHE A 760 2.44 -4.40 39.37
CA PHE A 760 2.38 -4.32 37.91
C PHE A 760 1.53 -3.14 37.45
N LEU A 761 0.39 -2.87 38.09
CA LEU A 761 -0.47 -1.74 37.79
C LEU A 761 0.25 -0.38 37.92
N ARG A 762 1.04 -0.21 38.96
CA ARG A 762 1.84 1.02 39.19
C ARG A 762 2.84 1.22 38.05
N ILE A 763 3.55 0.16 37.65
CA ILE A 763 4.51 0.22 36.54
C ILE A 763 3.78 0.55 35.24
N THR A 764 2.66 -0.12 34.96
CA THR A 764 1.84 0.12 33.76
C THR A 764 1.36 1.58 33.70
N LEU A 765 0.92 2.15 34.84
CA LEU A 765 0.45 3.54 34.89
C LEU A 765 1.59 4.54 34.58
N VAL A 766 2.78 4.33 35.18
CA VAL A 766 3.96 5.18 34.88
C VAL A 766 4.34 5.06 33.40
N CYS A 767 4.36 3.84 32.84
CA CYS A 767 4.65 3.60 31.43
C CYS A 767 3.60 4.22 30.50
N PHE A 768 2.33 4.23 30.91
CA PHE A 768 1.27 4.90 30.18
C PHE A 768 1.52 6.40 30.05
N ILE A 769 1.88 7.08 31.16
CA ILE A 769 2.20 8.50 31.12
C ILE A 769 3.36 8.79 30.16
N ILE A 770 4.41 7.94 30.17
CA ILE A 770 5.55 8.07 29.26
C ILE A 770 5.15 7.79 27.80
N SER A 771 4.20 6.88 27.57
CA SER A 771 3.78 6.52 26.22
C SER A 771 2.91 7.58 25.55
N ILE A 772 2.21 8.45 26.31
CA ILE A 772 1.31 9.49 25.74
C ILE A 772 2.04 10.38 24.71
N PRO A 773 3.16 11.05 25.04
CA PRO A 773 3.82 11.92 24.08
C PRO A 773 4.36 11.16 22.87
N LEU A 774 4.86 9.94 23.05
CA LEU A 774 5.37 9.11 21.96
C LEU A 774 4.25 8.69 21.01
N ALA A 775 3.13 8.23 21.57
CA ALA A 775 1.96 7.81 20.80
C ALA A 775 1.31 9.00 20.08
N TYR A 776 1.17 10.15 20.77
CA TYR A 776 0.66 11.38 20.18
C TYR A 776 1.49 11.81 18.98
N TYR A 777 2.81 11.87 19.12
CA TYR A 777 3.72 12.25 18.05
C TYR A 777 3.66 11.30 16.86
N GLY A 778 3.68 9.99 17.12
CA GLY A 778 3.57 8.97 16.07
C GLY A 778 2.24 9.05 15.31
N VAL A 779 1.11 9.16 16.02
CA VAL A 779 -0.21 9.32 15.42
C VAL A 779 -0.32 10.63 14.64
N HIS A 780 0.18 11.73 15.20
CA HIS A 780 0.15 13.03 14.54
C HIS A 780 0.91 13.02 13.19
N ILE A 781 2.12 12.44 13.16
CA ILE A 781 2.89 12.31 11.92
C ILE A 781 2.15 11.44 10.92
N TRP A 782 1.57 10.31 11.37
CA TRP A 782 0.85 9.40 10.49
C TRP A 782 -0.40 10.05 9.90
N LEU A 783 -1.18 10.77 10.70
CA LEU A 783 -2.38 11.48 10.25
C LEU A 783 -2.09 12.63 9.27
N ARG A 784 -0.88 13.19 9.25
CA ARG A 784 -0.50 14.19 8.24
C ARG A 784 -0.53 13.68 6.81
N SER A 785 -0.46 12.37 6.61
CA SER A 785 -0.54 11.78 5.26
C SER A 785 -1.96 11.66 4.71
N PHE A 786 -2.96 12.17 5.43
CA PHE A 786 -4.36 12.16 5.02
C PHE A 786 -4.88 13.60 4.87
N ALA A 787 -5.60 13.88 3.79
CA ALA A 787 -6.31 15.15 3.64
C ALA A 787 -7.48 15.20 4.64
N TYR A 788 -8.29 14.15 4.69
CA TYR A 788 -9.39 13.99 5.62
C TYR A 788 -8.97 13.09 6.79
N LYS A 789 -8.84 13.68 7.97
CA LYS A 789 -8.30 13.02 9.16
C LYS A 789 -9.21 13.11 10.36
N THR A 790 -9.28 12.01 11.12
CA THR A 790 -9.98 11.99 12.40
C THR A 790 -9.27 12.91 13.41
N PRO A 791 -9.99 13.62 14.27
CA PRO A 791 -9.40 14.34 15.39
C PRO A 791 -8.67 13.39 16.35
N ILE A 792 -7.63 13.90 17.02
CA ILE A 792 -6.93 13.12 18.03
C ILE A 792 -7.73 13.14 19.32
N TYR A 793 -8.50 12.08 19.57
CA TYR A 793 -9.36 11.96 20.73
C TYR A 793 -8.61 11.46 21.96
N VAL A 794 -8.76 12.16 23.08
CA VAL A 794 -8.14 11.79 24.38
C VAL A 794 -8.69 10.45 24.91
N TRP A 795 -9.97 10.15 24.67
CA TRP A 795 -10.58 8.89 25.13
C TRP A 795 -9.92 7.64 24.57
N VAL A 796 -9.28 7.73 23.38
CA VAL A 796 -8.53 6.60 22.77
C VAL A 796 -7.37 6.17 23.64
N PHE A 797 -6.66 7.14 24.23
CA PHE A 797 -5.58 6.86 25.18
C PHE A 797 -6.12 6.17 26.44
N LEU A 798 -7.27 6.61 26.95
CA LEU A 798 -7.91 5.96 28.10
C LEU A 798 -8.35 4.53 27.80
N VAL A 799 -8.90 4.28 26.61
CA VAL A 799 -9.24 2.92 26.15
C VAL A 799 -7.98 2.05 26.06
N ALA A 800 -6.88 2.57 25.53
CA ALA A 800 -5.61 1.84 25.48
C ALA A 800 -5.10 1.50 26.89
N LEU A 801 -5.23 2.43 27.85
CA LEU A 801 -4.90 2.19 29.27
C LEU A 801 -5.76 1.06 29.85
N VAL A 802 -7.08 1.11 29.63
CA VAL A 802 -8.01 0.08 30.12
C VAL A 802 -7.66 -1.29 29.52
N ILE A 803 -7.39 -1.34 28.21
CA ILE A 803 -7.00 -2.59 27.52
C ILE A 803 -5.74 -3.17 28.16
N ILE A 804 -4.65 -2.40 28.24
CA ILE A 804 -3.38 -2.92 28.77
C ILE A 804 -3.48 -3.28 30.25
N MET A 805 -4.20 -2.50 31.06
CA MET A 805 -4.44 -2.82 32.47
C MET A 805 -5.23 -4.13 32.62
N THR A 806 -6.32 -4.27 31.89
CA THR A 806 -7.16 -5.49 31.90
C THR A 806 -6.33 -6.71 31.49
N LEU A 807 -5.58 -6.62 30.41
CA LEU A 807 -4.72 -7.71 29.94
C LEU A 807 -3.63 -8.07 30.97
N THR A 808 -3.01 -7.05 31.56
CA THR A 808 -1.96 -7.25 32.59
C THR A 808 -2.55 -7.89 33.86
N VAL A 809 -3.66 -7.35 34.36
CA VAL A 809 -4.34 -7.89 35.56
C VAL A 809 -4.81 -9.31 35.32
N SER A 810 -5.41 -9.58 34.16
CA SER A 810 -5.86 -10.94 33.80
C SER A 810 -4.69 -11.94 33.78
N THR A 811 -3.58 -11.56 33.15
CA THR A 811 -2.37 -12.40 33.06
C THR A 811 -1.75 -12.65 34.43
N VAL A 812 -1.59 -11.60 35.25
CA VAL A 812 -1.03 -11.71 36.60
C VAL A 812 -1.94 -12.51 37.50
N THR A 813 -3.25 -12.23 37.47
CA THR A 813 -4.26 -12.93 38.32
C THR A 813 -4.34 -14.39 37.98
N PHE A 814 -4.42 -14.75 36.68
CA PHE A 814 -4.46 -16.13 36.25
C PHE A 814 -3.31 -16.98 36.78
N GLN A 815 -2.11 -16.43 36.80
CA GLN A 815 -0.93 -17.10 37.33
C GLN A 815 -0.88 -17.12 38.86
N SER A 816 -1.21 -15.98 39.47
CA SER A 816 -1.13 -15.77 40.90
C SER A 816 -2.20 -16.55 41.66
N TYR A 817 -3.36 -16.78 41.03
CA TYR A 817 -4.47 -17.50 41.65
C TYR A 817 -4.07 -18.95 42.04
N ARG A 818 -3.38 -19.67 41.15
CA ARG A 818 -2.87 -21.01 41.45
C ARG A 818 -1.88 -21.03 42.62
N ALA A 819 -1.03 -19.99 42.71
CA ALA A 819 -0.07 -19.85 43.80
C ALA A 819 -0.74 -19.46 45.12
N ALA A 820 -1.77 -18.61 45.10
CA ALA A 820 -2.56 -18.20 46.25
C ALA A 820 -3.45 -19.33 46.82
N MET A 821 -3.90 -20.23 45.96
CA MET A 821 -4.70 -21.42 46.37
C MET A 821 -3.84 -22.57 46.92
N ALA A 822 -2.53 -22.58 46.65
CA ALA A 822 -1.65 -23.66 47.10
C ALA A 822 -1.62 -23.83 48.63
N ASN A 823 -1.56 -25.07 49.10
CA ASN A 823 -1.52 -25.39 50.57
C ASN A 823 -0.19 -24.87 51.18
N PRO A 824 -0.28 -24.00 52.25
CA PRO A 824 0.94 -23.44 52.88
C PRO A 824 1.84 -24.50 53.49
N ALA A 825 1.29 -25.58 54.05
CA ALA A 825 2.07 -26.64 54.74
C ALA A 825 3.07 -27.36 53.82
N SER A 826 2.69 -27.59 52.53
CA SER A 826 3.57 -28.23 51.55
C SER A 826 4.72 -27.31 51.04
N LYS A 827 4.72 -26.02 51.40
CA LYS A 827 5.66 -25.00 50.93
C LYS A 827 6.63 -24.49 52.00
N LEU A 828 6.35 -24.76 53.30
CA LEU A 828 7.21 -24.40 54.45
C LEU A 828 8.19 -25.50 54.84
N GLY A 829 7.95 -26.77 54.38
CA GLY A 829 8.71 -27.96 54.77
C GLY A 829 9.93 -28.30 53.88
N HIS A 830 10.35 -27.40 52.99
CA HIS A 830 11.56 -27.58 52.19
C HIS A 830 12.46 -26.33 52.29
#